data_37d5dfa1c6c0d5b90e882ab6d27b998f
#
_entry.id   37d5dfa1c6c0d5b90e882ab6d27b998f
#
_cell.length_a   1.000
_cell.length_b   1.000
_cell.length_c   1.000
_cell.angle_alpha   90.00
_cell.angle_beta   90.00
_cell.angle_gamma   90.00
#
_symmetry.space_group_name_H-M   'P 1'
#
loop_
_entity.id
_entity.type
_entity.pdbx_description
1 polymer ?
#
loop_
_entity_poly.entity_id
_entity_poly.type
_entity_poly.pdbx_seq_one_letter_code
_entity_poly.pdbx_strand_id
1 'polypeptide(L)'
;MNWQEKLIRQMALAEPVHYIVNDPDNLCFEPVIADQIEQVGAVLFSDTDPIALRLCFEEWLGSDERSALLIRVVDERPSIPYDIEFSARRVDFDISEVIPELDASVLRALSPKDYEQLQSAVKSYGVDKLSRSASLDFVLRHIYKIAPEIIQSETDLVRLLIRKHYLGIEMPLIFEERLIETLQVRVQFSRWDFLRVVPYRAEFFAFLQQQWLLHLKRKAQRYQIQESWPADELVVPFDDQDIKVFVDNLFADGILQAVDFDGLGKDDWEWVGVIANDESRALLRVRQLLNKLSNQFIVQDLPLSEDSERWEEIARELGVLNSLSHSLKGTDSYALNAEIANLNAKVDSYFETWLQTNFGKLINTPTTRFPKMLHKIPDWLNLKVSKGQKVCLLVMDGMGFQQWNYVKEHIIDIPHVRVEERCVFSWVPTITSIARQALFSGKQPRSFPDSWHTTAKEKALWHAFWEDKGLSKNEVAYEVSLEKSVDLESFKDSFHSPKLKVAGFVINYIDKQMHGIEGGMPLLNVAVSKWLDLWQFSSKIEALLDSGFEVVITADHGNQEAIGQSWPNEGVKVETKGQRVRLYKSTVEYSNDTAGVLEWPAKKFGLPPDLYPLVSRGRHAFVQKGKQIVGHGGISLHEVVVPLAIVTREQHVKESQL
;
A
#
# COMPACT_ATOMS: atom_id res chain seq x y z
N MET A 1 6.77 30.18 14.28
CA MET A 1 7.64 29.03 14.63
C MET A 1 6.83 27.80 14.31
N ASN A 2 7.33 26.94 13.47
CA ASN A 2 6.72 25.66 13.19
C ASN A 2 6.97 24.70 14.39
N TRP A 3 6.26 23.59 14.43
CA TRP A 3 6.35 22.65 15.56
C TRP A 3 7.72 21.95 15.61
N GLN A 4 8.36 21.68 14.47
CA GLN A 4 9.70 21.09 14.38
C GLN A 4 10.74 22.01 15.03
N GLU A 5 10.73 23.32 14.70
CA GLU A 5 11.61 24.29 15.31
C GLU A 5 11.43 24.37 16.84
N LYS A 6 10.19 24.21 17.32
CA LYS A 6 9.91 24.22 18.77
C LYS A 6 10.58 23.04 19.47
N LEU A 7 10.53 21.85 18.90
CA LEU A 7 11.18 20.65 19.45
C LEU A 7 12.72 20.76 19.41
N ILE A 8 13.26 21.16 18.27
CA ILE A 8 14.73 21.25 18.09
C ILE A 8 15.37 22.28 19.04
N ARG A 9 14.68 23.39 19.31
CA ARG A 9 15.20 24.42 20.26
C ARG A 9 15.37 23.94 21.68
N GLN A 10 14.83 22.80 22.06
CA GLN A 10 15.09 22.18 23.36
C GLN A 10 16.53 21.67 23.48
N MET A 11 17.24 21.57 22.36
CA MET A 11 18.59 21.03 22.28
C MET A 11 19.54 22.01 21.62
N ALA A 12 20.78 22.06 22.13
CA ALA A 12 21.89 22.80 21.52
C ALA A 12 22.65 21.86 20.56
N LEU A 13 22.08 21.59 19.38
CA LEU A 13 22.58 20.57 18.44
C LEU A 13 24.02 20.79 17.99
N ALA A 14 24.48 22.05 17.91
CA ALA A 14 25.84 22.40 17.52
C ALA A 14 26.88 22.31 18.68
N GLU A 15 26.43 22.09 19.91
CA GLU A 15 27.31 21.98 21.07
C GLU A 15 27.64 20.51 21.37
N PRO A 16 28.82 20.21 21.96
CA PRO A 16 29.21 18.84 22.31
C PRO A 16 28.53 18.35 23.58
N VAL A 17 27.20 18.24 23.52
CA VAL A 17 26.32 17.80 24.60
C VAL A 17 25.61 16.52 24.15
N HIS A 18 25.51 15.55 25.06
CA HIS A 18 24.69 14.38 24.75
C HIS A 18 23.36 14.45 25.47
N TYR A 19 22.35 14.00 24.75
CA TYR A 19 20.96 14.02 25.17
C TYR A 19 20.37 12.60 25.17
N ILE A 20 19.56 12.29 26.17
CA ILE A 20 18.60 11.19 26.11
C ILE A 20 17.28 11.79 25.66
N VAL A 21 16.87 11.44 24.44
CA VAL A 21 15.66 11.93 23.82
C VAL A 21 14.58 10.85 23.95
N ASN A 22 13.61 11.08 24.79
CA ASN A 22 12.42 10.24 24.87
C ASN A 22 11.50 10.58 23.69
N ASP A 23 11.42 9.68 22.71
CA ASP A 23 10.71 9.90 21.46
C ASP A 23 9.83 8.69 21.09
N PRO A 24 8.73 8.48 21.83
CA PRO A 24 7.81 7.38 21.57
C PRO A 24 7.09 7.51 20.21
N ASP A 25 6.96 8.72 19.72
CA ASP A 25 6.21 9.05 18.52
C ASP A 25 7.08 9.13 17.23
N ASN A 26 8.38 8.77 17.32
CA ASN A 26 9.36 8.77 16.21
C ASN A 26 9.59 10.16 15.57
N LEU A 27 9.44 11.23 16.32
CA LEU A 27 9.57 12.60 15.84
C LEU A 27 11.00 12.95 15.42
N CYS A 28 12.03 12.28 15.98
CA CYS A 28 13.43 12.43 15.55
C CYS A 28 13.65 12.06 14.06
N PHE A 29 12.78 11.22 13.49
CA PHE A 29 12.87 10.79 12.08
C PHE A 29 12.01 11.61 11.14
N GLU A 30 11.33 12.64 11.65
CA GLU A 30 10.62 13.58 10.81
C GLU A 30 11.64 14.32 9.93
N PRO A 31 11.39 14.43 8.60
CA PRO A 31 12.40 14.90 7.64
C PRO A 31 13.08 16.21 8.02
N VAL A 32 12.31 17.21 8.43
CA VAL A 32 12.88 18.53 8.80
C VAL A 32 13.76 18.43 10.04
N ILE A 33 13.37 17.60 11.02
CA ILE A 33 14.15 17.38 12.24
C ILE A 33 15.42 16.57 11.91
N ALA A 34 15.29 15.52 11.14
CA ALA A 34 16.40 14.67 10.72
C ALA A 34 17.43 15.46 9.89
N ASP A 35 16.96 16.26 8.94
CA ASP A 35 17.82 17.12 8.11
C ASP A 35 18.59 18.15 8.97
N GLN A 36 17.95 18.71 9.99
CA GLN A 36 18.64 19.66 10.89
C GLN A 36 19.66 18.97 11.79
N ILE A 37 19.38 17.76 12.27
CA ILE A 37 20.35 16.95 13.02
C ILE A 37 21.56 16.66 12.13
N GLU A 38 21.36 16.27 10.88
CA GLU A 38 22.43 15.95 9.92
C GLU A 38 23.25 17.20 9.53
N GLN A 39 22.59 18.32 9.25
CA GLN A 39 23.24 19.56 8.81
C GLN A 39 24.25 20.13 9.82
N VAL A 40 23.97 19.97 11.12
CA VAL A 40 24.90 20.41 12.17
C VAL A 40 25.89 19.32 12.56
N GLY A 41 25.89 18.17 11.91
CA GLY A 41 26.74 17.03 12.21
C GLY A 41 26.42 16.34 13.53
N ALA A 42 25.21 16.53 14.09
CA ALA A 42 24.79 15.84 15.30
C ALA A 42 24.54 14.35 15.01
N VAL A 43 24.86 13.51 15.99
CA VAL A 43 24.73 12.04 15.86
C VAL A 43 23.43 11.58 16.51
N LEU A 44 22.58 10.88 15.75
CA LEU A 44 21.39 10.25 16.28
C LEU A 44 21.63 8.74 16.45
N PHE A 45 21.70 8.30 17.70
CA PHE A 45 21.74 6.88 18.06
C PHE A 45 20.35 6.38 18.37
N SER A 46 19.87 5.37 17.63
CA SER A 46 18.49 4.83 17.75
C SER A 46 18.46 3.30 17.87
N ASP A 47 19.58 2.67 18.22
CA ASP A 47 19.67 1.23 18.48
C ASP A 47 19.36 0.95 19.97
N THR A 48 18.95 -0.28 20.28
CA THR A 48 18.68 -0.75 21.64
C THR A 48 19.86 -1.52 22.26
N ASP A 49 20.93 -1.78 21.47
CA ASP A 49 22.11 -2.52 21.94
C ASP A 49 22.99 -1.60 22.80
N PRO A 50 23.18 -1.93 24.11
CA PRO A 50 24.01 -1.14 25.01
C PRO A 50 25.49 -1.15 24.63
N ILE A 51 25.98 -2.18 23.93
CA ILE A 51 27.36 -2.25 23.43
C ILE A 51 27.55 -1.30 22.26
N ALA A 52 26.60 -1.29 21.31
CA ALA A 52 26.60 -0.36 20.19
C ALA A 52 26.49 1.10 20.70
N LEU A 53 25.66 1.34 21.72
CA LEU A 53 25.59 2.65 22.36
C LEU A 53 26.94 3.07 22.95
N ARG A 54 27.60 2.16 23.68
CA ARG A 54 28.91 2.47 24.27
C ARG A 54 29.95 2.81 23.19
N LEU A 55 30.01 2.02 22.13
CA LEU A 55 30.94 2.30 21.02
C LEU A 55 30.63 3.65 20.37
N CYS A 56 29.38 3.94 20.06
CA CYS A 56 28.99 5.23 19.50
C CYS A 56 29.35 6.40 20.42
N PHE A 57 29.16 6.25 21.73
CA PHE A 57 29.48 7.27 22.72
C PHE A 57 31.01 7.52 22.83
N GLU A 58 31.83 6.46 22.82
CA GLU A 58 33.30 6.58 22.85
C GLU A 58 33.84 7.18 21.55
N GLU A 59 33.28 6.79 20.39
CA GLU A 59 33.63 7.41 19.09
C GLU A 59 33.28 8.90 19.09
N TRP A 60 32.11 9.26 19.59
CA TRP A 60 31.67 10.64 19.72
C TRP A 60 32.57 11.41 20.69
N LEU A 61 32.97 10.82 21.83
CA LEU A 61 33.93 11.44 22.78
C LEU A 61 35.31 11.62 22.18
N GLY A 62 35.77 10.74 21.31
CA GLY A 62 37.09 10.79 20.66
C GLY A 62 37.13 11.73 19.46
N SER A 63 36.04 12.29 19.00
CA SER A 63 36.01 13.21 17.86
C SER A 63 36.48 14.62 18.28
N ASP A 64 37.35 15.24 17.48
CA ASP A 64 37.82 16.62 17.70
C ASP A 64 36.74 17.66 17.35
N GLU A 65 35.85 17.34 16.39
CA GLU A 65 34.73 18.19 15.98
C GLU A 65 33.40 17.54 16.44
N ARG A 66 33.03 17.79 17.70
CA ARG A 66 31.80 17.22 18.28
C ARG A 66 30.65 18.20 18.22
N SER A 67 29.56 17.74 17.62
CA SER A 67 28.20 18.28 17.79
C SER A 67 27.43 17.45 18.81
N ALA A 68 26.11 17.64 18.96
CA ALA A 68 25.33 16.87 19.90
C ALA A 68 25.28 15.37 19.56
N LEU A 69 25.21 14.53 20.60
CA LEU A 69 24.83 13.13 20.49
C LEU A 69 23.42 12.95 21.06
N LEU A 70 22.50 12.47 20.24
CA LEU A 70 21.10 12.22 20.60
C LEU A 70 20.90 10.71 20.77
N ILE A 71 20.69 10.27 22.00
CA ILE A 71 20.41 8.87 22.34
C ILE A 71 18.89 8.75 22.44
N ARG A 72 18.28 8.23 21.39
CA ARG A 72 16.84 8.07 21.32
C ARG A 72 16.37 6.87 22.14
N VAL A 73 15.38 7.08 22.97
CA VAL A 73 14.69 6.03 23.75
C VAL A 73 13.20 6.01 23.44
N VAL A 74 12.62 4.81 23.47
CA VAL A 74 11.20 4.57 23.24
C VAL A 74 10.69 3.69 24.38
N ASP A 75 9.78 4.18 25.19
CA ASP A 75 8.98 3.60 26.28
C ASP A 75 9.63 2.56 27.21
N GLU A 76 10.41 1.61 26.77
CA GLU A 76 11.16 0.71 27.62
C GLU A 76 12.60 1.20 27.72
N ARG A 77 13.04 1.48 28.95
CA ARG A 77 14.41 1.94 29.23
C ARG A 77 15.42 1.00 28.60
N PRO A 78 16.07 1.34 27.48
CA PRO A 78 17.23 0.60 27.06
C PRO A 78 18.20 0.61 28.24
N SER A 79 19.01 -0.43 28.37
CA SER A 79 20.05 -0.49 29.39
C SER A 79 21.15 0.53 29.06
N ILE A 80 20.87 1.82 29.34
CA ILE A 80 21.84 2.90 29.15
C ILE A 80 22.87 2.77 30.27
N PRO A 81 24.17 2.72 29.93
CA PRO A 81 25.22 2.71 30.95
C PRO A 81 25.11 3.92 31.88
N TYR A 82 25.24 3.69 33.19
CA TYR A 82 24.98 4.68 34.21
C TYR A 82 25.76 6.01 34.03
N ASP A 83 27.01 5.95 33.59
CA ASP A 83 27.84 7.12 33.35
C ASP A 83 27.34 7.98 32.20
N ILE A 84 26.81 7.37 31.14
CA ILE A 84 26.15 8.05 30.02
C ILE A 84 24.83 8.66 30.49
N GLU A 85 24.01 7.89 31.22
CA GLU A 85 22.74 8.36 31.73
C GLU A 85 22.86 9.51 32.70
N PHE A 86 23.82 9.42 33.61
CA PHE A 86 24.05 10.43 34.67
C PHE A 86 24.47 11.79 34.15
N SER A 87 25.26 11.84 33.06
CA SER A 87 25.77 13.06 32.47
C SER A 87 24.93 13.60 31.31
N ALA A 88 23.92 12.83 30.84
CA ALA A 88 23.06 13.24 29.76
C ALA A 88 22.03 14.30 30.17
N ARG A 89 21.71 15.19 29.23
CA ARG A 89 20.51 16.03 29.35
C ARG A 89 19.32 15.27 28.82
N ARG A 90 18.19 15.31 29.52
CA ARG A 90 16.94 14.65 29.08
C ARG A 90 16.05 15.63 28.35
N VAL A 91 15.50 15.18 27.24
CA VAL A 91 14.55 15.92 26.42
C VAL A 91 13.40 14.99 26.04
N ASP A 92 12.18 15.47 26.15
CA ASP A 92 11.00 14.76 25.76
C ASP A 92 10.47 15.31 24.42
N PHE A 93 10.44 14.45 23.42
CA PHE A 93 9.74 14.72 22.17
C PHE A 93 8.32 14.18 22.29
N ASP A 94 7.48 14.88 23.04
CA ASP A 94 6.09 14.50 23.28
C ASP A 94 5.16 15.20 22.28
N ILE A 95 4.37 14.40 21.58
CA ILE A 95 3.38 14.89 20.63
C ILE A 95 2.36 15.84 21.24
N SER A 96 2.11 15.73 22.56
CA SER A 96 1.23 16.66 23.31
C SER A 96 1.75 18.09 23.35
N GLU A 97 3.07 18.31 23.11
CA GLU A 97 3.65 19.64 23.05
C GLU A 97 3.59 20.25 21.64
N VAL A 98 3.33 19.43 20.62
CA VAL A 98 3.25 19.86 19.22
C VAL A 98 2.03 20.77 19.04
N ILE A 99 0.86 20.30 19.47
CA ILE A 99 -0.43 21.04 19.44
C ILE A 99 -1.14 20.80 20.76
N PRO A 100 -0.84 21.56 21.82
CA PRO A 100 -1.34 21.32 23.17
C PRO A 100 -2.87 21.55 23.33
N GLU A 101 -3.50 22.20 22.37
CA GLU A 101 -4.94 22.41 22.33
C GLU A 101 -5.71 21.13 21.97
N LEU A 102 -5.07 20.16 21.33
CA LEU A 102 -5.67 18.90 20.91
C LEU A 102 -5.25 17.74 21.80
N ASP A 103 -6.09 16.72 21.85
CA ASP A 103 -5.79 15.49 22.59
C ASP A 103 -4.64 14.71 21.95
N ALA A 104 -3.62 14.34 22.73
CA ALA A 104 -2.42 13.67 22.29
C ALA A 104 -2.72 12.32 21.60
N SER A 105 -3.73 11.56 22.09
CA SER A 105 -4.12 10.29 21.47
C SER A 105 -4.69 10.44 20.06
N VAL A 106 -5.29 11.60 19.80
CA VAL A 106 -5.82 11.96 18.48
C VAL A 106 -4.67 12.37 17.54
N LEU A 107 -3.69 13.13 18.04
CA LEU A 107 -2.50 13.51 17.26
C LEU A 107 -1.68 12.28 16.87
N ARG A 108 -1.48 11.30 17.77
CA ARG A 108 -0.76 10.06 17.48
C ARG A 108 -1.38 9.22 16.35
N ALA A 109 -2.65 9.43 16.07
CA ALA A 109 -3.32 8.74 14.98
C ALA A 109 -3.11 9.42 13.61
N LEU A 110 -2.46 10.60 13.57
CA LEU A 110 -2.23 11.39 12.37
C LEU A 110 -0.79 11.26 11.88
N SER A 111 -0.61 11.62 10.62
CA SER A 111 0.74 11.80 10.08
C SER A 111 1.32 13.15 10.51
N PRO A 112 2.63 13.24 10.81
CA PRO A 112 3.29 14.52 11.10
C PRO A 112 3.07 15.61 10.04
N LYS A 113 2.87 15.21 8.77
CA LYS A 113 2.54 16.14 7.66
C LYS A 113 1.27 16.97 7.91
N ASP A 114 0.34 16.44 8.71
CA ASP A 114 -0.94 17.09 8.97
C ASP A 114 -0.87 18.10 10.14
N TYR A 115 0.20 18.05 10.94
CA TYR A 115 0.34 18.89 12.14
C TYR A 115 0.46 20.37 11.80
N GLU A 116 1.13 20.73 10.71
CA GLU A 116 1.27 22.14 10.29
C GLU A 116 -0.08 22.74 9.92
N GLN A 117 -0.89 21.99 9.17
CA GLN A 117 -2.25 22.39 8.80
C GLN A 117 -3.15 22.51 10.04
N LEU A 118 -3.04 21.56 10.98
CA LEU A 118 -3.80 21.61 12.24
C LEU A 118 -3.37 22.80 13.11
N GLN A 119 -2.07 23.03 13.25
CA GLN A 119 -1.56 24.16 14.02
C GLN A 119 -2.04 25.51 13.44
N SER A 120 -2.08 25.60 12.11
CA SER A 120 -2.62 26.77 11.42
C SER A 120 -4.12 26.93 11.67
N ALA A 121 -4.87 25.84 11.66
CA ALA A 121 -6.31 25.84 11.96
C ALA A 121 -6.58 26.24 13.42
N VAL A 122 -5.88 25.66 14.40
CA VAL A 122 -5.99 25.99 15.82
C VAL A 122 -5.76 27.49 16.03
N LYS A 123 -4.71 28.05 15.45
CA LYS A 123 -4.42 29.50 15.54
C LYS A 123 -5.51 30.37 14.88
N SER A 124 -5.99 29.95 13.73
CA SER A 124 -6.97 30.72 12.95
C SER A 124 -8.34 30.78 13.62
N TYR A 125 -8.71 29.71 14.31
CA TYR A 125 -10.01 29.61 14.99
C TYR A 125 -9.94 29.94 16.49
N GLY A 126 -8.74 30.22 17.04
CA GLY A 126 -8.57 30.61 18.45
C GLY A 126 -9.08 29.53 19.40
N VAL A 127 -8.69 28.28 19.18
CA VAL A 127 -9.23 27.12 19.89
C VAL A 127 -8.54 26.96 21.24
N ASP A 128 -9.33 26.82 22.30
CA ASP A 128 -8.87 26.40 23.62
C ASP A 128 -8.66 24.88 23.68
N LYS A 129 -8.18 24.36 24.81
CA LYS A 129 -7.95 22.92 24.98
C LYS A 129 -9.23 22.12 24.78
N LEU A 130 -9.23 21.27 23.75
CA LEU A 130 -10.35 20.43 23.35
C LEU A 130 -10.34 19.09 24.09
N SER A 131 -11.54 18.55 24.35
CA SER A 131 -11.71 17.16 24.76
C SER A 131 -11.33 16.24 23.59
N ARG A 132 -11.11 14.94 23.88
CA ARG A 132 -10.82 13.95 22.84
C ARG A 132 -11.87 13.93 21.73
N SER A 133 -13.16 13.91 22.06
CA SER A 133 -14.23 13.92 21.04
C SER A 133 -14.22 15.20 20.19
N ALA A 134 -14.03 16.36 20.81
CA ALA A 134 -13.94 17.62 20.11
C ALA A 134 -12.68 17.72 19.25
N SER A 135 -11.56 17.11 19.69
CA SER A 135 -10.33 16.98 18.89
C SER A 135 -10.55 16.12 17.66
N LEU A 136 -11.28 15.00 17.78
CA LEU A 136 -11.65 14.15 16.64
C LEU A 136 -12.51 14.93 15.63
N ASP A 137 -13.52 15.66 16.09
CA ASP A 137 -14.39 16.47 15.24
C ASP A 137 -13.61 17.61 14.56
N PHE A 138 -12.65 18.20 15.27
CA PHE A 138 -11.77 19.23 14.73
C PHE A 138 -10.89 18.71 13.61
N VAL A 139 -10.29 17.53 13.80
CA VAL A 139 -9.47 16.87 12.78
C VAL A 139 -10.30 16.46 11.57
N LEU A 140 -11.48 15.85 11.78
CA LEU A 140 -12.39 15.50 10.69
C LEU A 140 -12.69 16.72 9.81
N ARG A 141 -12.95 17.87 10.42
CA ARG A 141 -13.27 19.10 9.70
C ARG A 141 -12.06 19.71 8.98
N HIS A 142 -10.92 19.79 9.65
CA HIS A 142 -9.80 20.59 9.14
C HIS A 142 -8.81 19.80 8.30
N ILE A 143 -8.63 18.50 8.56
CA ILE A 143 -7.77 17.60 7.74
C ILE A 143 -8.59 16.90 6.67
N TYR A 144 -9.61 16.14 7.07
CA TYR A 144 -10.39 15.31 6.13
C TYR A 144 -11.48 16.08 5.39
N LYS A 145 -11.71 17.36 5.77
CA LYS A 145 -12.76 18.23 5.19
C LYS A 145 -14.16 17.60 5.31
N ILE A 146 -14.39 16.90 6.40
CA ILE A 146 -15.65 16.26 6.75
C ILE A 146 -16.24 16.99 7.95
N ALA A 147 -17.41 17.59 7.76
CA ALA A 147 -18.18 18.22 8.81
C ALA A 147 -19.49 17.41 9.01
N PRO A 148 -19.51 16.43 9.93
CA PRO A 148 -20.64 15.53 10.05
C PRO A 148 -21.96 16.26 10.32
N GLU A 149 -21.93 17.40 10.98
CA GLU A 149 -23.10 18.21 11.34
C GLU A 149 -23.88 18.78 10.15
N ILE A 150 -23.22 18.99 8.99
CA ILE A 150 -23.87 19.53 7.78
C ILE A 150 -24.48 18.45 6.89
N ILE A 151 -24.26 17.18 7.18
CA ILE A 151 -24.81 16.05 6.42
C ILE A 151 -26.26 15.86 6.87
N GLN A 152 -27.21 16.38 6.10
CA GLN A 152 -28.63 16.40 6.47
C GLN A 152 -29.53 15.56 5.57
N SER A 153 -29.03 15.14 4.40
CA SER A 153 -29.80 14.38 3.41
C SER A 153 -29.03 13.12 2.98
N GLU A 154 -29.75 12.17 2.36
CA GLU A 154 -29.14 11.00 1.73
C GLU A 154 -28.18 11.42 0.59
N THR A 155 -28.48 12.49 -0.13
CA THR A 155 -27.58 13.08 -1.12
C THR A 155 -26.25 13.50 -0.48
N ASP A 156 -26.28 14.23 0.64
CA ASP A 156 -25.06 14.67 1.34
C ASP A 156 -24.24 13.48 1.80
N LEU A 157 -24.92 12.45 2.35
CA LEU A 157 -24.27 11.24 2.83
C LEU A 157 -23.61 10.47 1.68
N VAL A 158 -24.33 10.24 0.59
CA VAL A 158 -23.79 9.54 -0.59
C VAL A 158 -22.62 10.29 -1.19
N ARG A 159 -22.71 11.62 -1.31
CA ARG A 159 -21.59 12.47 -1.77
C ARG A 159 -20.37 12.35 -0.87
N LEU A 160 -20.57 12.35 0.44
CA LEU A 160 -19.47 12.13 1.39
C LEU A 160 -18.81 10.77 1.17
N LEU A 161 -19.60 9.69 1.10
CA LEU A 161 -19.09 8.33 0.94
C LEU A 161 -18.42 8.10 -0.42
N ILE A 162 -18.99 8.63 -1.50
CA ILE A 162 -18.35 8.62 -2.81
C ILE A 162 -17.03 9.38 -2.73
N ARG A 163 -17.02 10.60 -2.18
CA ARG A 163 -15.79 11.39 -2.04
C ARG A 163 -14.74 10.63 -1.22
N LYS A 164 -15.13 10.02 -0.10
CA LYS A 164 -14.22 9.24 0.73
C LYS A 164 -13.61 8.06 -0.02
N HIS A 165 -14.44 7.26 -0.67
CA HIS A 165 -14.01 6.00 -1.26
C HIS A 165 -13.50 6.13 -2.70
N TYR A 166 -14.06 7.05 -3.48
CA TYR A 166 -13.65 7.26 -4.86
C TYR A 166 -12.38 8.11 -4.95
N LEU A 167 -12.28 9.19 -4.15
CA LEU A 167 -11.04 9.99 -4.09
C LEU A 167 -9.97 9.38 -3.18
N GLY A 168 -10.26 8.26 -2.51
CA GLY A 168 -9.29 7.54 -1.71
C GLY A 168 -8.90 8.23 -0.40
N ILE A 169 -9.84 8.95 0.24
CA ILE A 169 -9.56 9.59 1.53
C ILE A 169 -9.40 8.51 2.59
N GLU A 170 -8.16 8.15 2.86
CA GLU A 170 -7.81 7.25 3.96
C GLU A 170 -7.73 8.02 5.27
N MET A 171 -8.41 7.52 6.28
CA MET A 171 -8.33 8.06 7.63
C MET A 171 -8.14 6.93 8.65
N PRO A 172 -7.38 7.18 9.73
CA PRO A 172 -7.26 6.23 10.83
C PRO A 172 -8.61 5.84 11.43
N LEU A 173 -8.67 4.61 11.94
CA LEU A 173 -9.91 3.99 12.43
C LEU A 173 -10.66 4.87 13.45
N ILE A 174 -9.96 5.56 14.33
CA ILE A 174 -10.58 6.40 15.35
C ILE A 174 -11.45 7.54 14.77
N PHE A 175 -11.09 8.06 13.58
CA PHE A 175 -11.87 9.09 12.90
C PHE A 175 -13.06 8.49 12.15
N GLU A 176 -12.91 7.28 11.61
CA GLU A 176 -14.02 6.53 11.02
C GLU A 176 -15.05 6.15 12.09
N GLU A 177 -14.60 5.64 13.24
CA GLU A 177 -15.46 5.36 14.38
C GLU A 177 -16.21 6.61 14.85
N ARG A 178 -15.51 7.74 14.95
CA ARG A 178 -16.15 9.01 15.33
C ARG A 178 -17.19 9.47 14.32
N LEU A 179 -16.89 9.33 13.02
CA LEU A 179 -17.84 9.64 11.96
C LEU A 179 -19.09 8.73 12.04
N ILE A 180 -18.90 7.44 12.23
CA ILE A 180 -19.97 6.46 12.41
C ILE A 180 -20.84 6.83 13.62
N GLU A 181 -20.25 7.07 14.80
CA GLU A 181 -20.96 7.49 16.00
C GLU A 181 -21.87 8.70 15.74
N THR A 182 -21.34 9.68 14.98
CA THR A 182 -22.08 10.91 14.69
C THR A 182 -23.24 10.72 13.72
N LEU A 183 -23.08 9.79 12.76
CA LEU A 183 -24.11 9.50 11.76
C LEU A 183 -25.19 8.54 12.27
N GLN A 184 -24.83 7.52 13.05
CA GLN A 184 -25.76 6.49 13.55
C GLN A 184 -26.88 7.03 14.45
N VAL A 185 -26.62 8.10 15.18
CA VAL A 185 -27.64 8.70 16.07
C VAL A 185 -28.75 9.42 15.31
N ARG A 186 -28.65 9.54 14.00
CA ARG A 186 -29.61 10.28 13.16
C ARG A 186 -30.67 9.37 12.61
N VAL A 187 -31.90 9.61 12.97
CA VAL A 187 -33.07 8.78 12.59
C VAL A 187 -33.24 8.68 11.07
N GLN A 188 -32.93 9.75 10.32
CA GLN A 188 -33.03 9.75 8.85
C GLN A 188 -32.12 8.72 8.15
N PHE A 189 -31.03 8.33 8.82
CA PHE A 189 -30.07 7.37 8.27
C PHE A 189 -30.20 5.96 8.88
N SER A 190 -31.31 5.66 9.54
CA SER A 190 -31.54 4.35 10.20
C SER A 190 -31.44 3.13 9.28
N ARG A 191 -31.56 3.32 7.97
CA ARG A 191 -31.46 2.27 6.94
C ARG A 191 -30.03 2.00 6.46
N TRP A 192 -29.04 2.75 6.98
CA TRP A 192 -27.65 2.64 6.55
C TRP A 192 -26.84 1.79 7.52
N ASP A 193 -26.11 0.81 6.99
CA ASP A 193 -25.11 0.06 7.76
C ASP A 193 -23.75 0.79 7.71
N PHE A 194 -23.59 1.77 8.60
CA PHE A 194 -22.39 2.58 8.65
C PHE A 194 -21.13 1.79 8.99
N LEU A 195 -21.24 0.69 9.76
CA LEU A 195 -20.11 -0.16 10.09
C LEU A 195 -19.53 -0.86 8.85
N ARG A 196 -20.35 -1.01 7.80
CA ARG A 196 -19.91 -1.57 6.51
C ARG A 196 -19.49 -0.49 5.53
N VAL A 197 -20.33 0.53 5.32
CA VAL A 197 -20.15 1.46 4.21
C VAL A 197 -19.15 2.59 4.50
N VAL A 198 -18.88 2.94 5.77
CA VAL A 198 -17.90 4.00 6.09
C VAL A 198 -16.47 3.51 6.03
N PRO A 199 -16.07 2.39 6.69
CA PRO A 199 -14.66 1.98 6.69
C PRO A 199 -14.24 1.26 5.41
N TYR A 200 -15.17 0.62 4.71
CA TYR A 200 -14.81 -0.35 3.68
C TYR A 200 -15.24 0.08 2.28
N ARG A 201 -14.27 0.45 1.47
CA ARG A 201 -14.47 0.87 0.08
C ARG A 201 -15.25 -0.15 -0.75
N ALA A 202 -14.87 -1.42 -0.66
CA ALA A 202 -15.51 -2.50 -1.41
C ALA A 202 -16.99 -2.67 -1.01
N GLU A 203 -17.29 -2.62 0.28
CA GLU A 203 -18.65 -2.73 0.80
C GLU A 203 -19.54 -1.57 0.35
N PHE A 204 -19.00 -0.35 0.38
CA PHE A 204 -19.74 0.81 -0.11
C PHE A 204 -20.08 0.69 -1.59
N PHE A 205 -19.12 0.29 -2.44
CA PHE A 205 -19.41 0.15 -3.87
C PHE A 205 -20.25 -1.06 -4.19
N ALA A 206 -20.15 -2.17 -3.42
CA ALA A 206 -21.08 -3.28 -3.53
C ALA A 206 -22.51 -2.88 -3.15
N PHE A 207 -22.67 -2.10 -2.07
CA PHE A 207 -23.95 -1.51 -1.70
C PHE A 207 -24.47 -0.59 -2.82
N LEU A 208 -23.64 0.29 -3.35
CA LEU A 208 -24.02 1.20 -4.43
C LEU A 208 -24.42 0.44 -5.70
N GLN A 209 -23.75 -0.67 -6.01
CA GLN A 209 -24.10 -1.56 -7.13
C GLN A 209 -25.48 -2.21 -6.94
N GLN A 210 -25.82 -2.66 -5.73
CA GLN A 210 -27.14 -3.19 -5.41
C GLN A 210 -28.22 -2.09 -5.54
N GLN A 211 -27.94 -0.91 -5.01
CA GLN A 211 -28.85 0.23 -5.12
C GLN A 211 -29.07 0.66 -6.59
N TRP A 212 -28.04 0.54 -7.44
CA TRP A 212 -28.17 0.78 -8.88
C TRP A 212 -29.18 -0.14 -9.54
N LEU A 213 -29.13 -1.44 -9.23
CA LEU A 213 -30.09 -2.40 -9.75
C LEU A 213 -31.54 -2.09 -9.29
N LEU A 214 -31.69 -1.66 -8.03
CA LEU A 214 -33.00 -1.23 -7.51
C LEU A 214 -33.50 0.04 -8.23
N HIS A 215 -32.62 0.99 -8.51
CA HIS A 215 -32.94 2.19 -9.26
C HIS A 215 -33.43 1.86 -10.68
N LEU A 216 -32.72 1.00 -11.41
CA LEU A 216 -33.14 0.56 -12.74
C LEU A 216 -34.49 -0.14 -12.71
N LYS A 217 -34.72 -1.05 -11.78
CA LYS A 217 -36.04 -1.73 -11.61
C LYS A 217 -37.16 -0.73 -11.33
N ARG A 218 -36.90 0.25 -10.43
CA ARG A 218 -37.88 1.31 -10.13
C ARG A 218 -38.20 2.17 -11.36
N LYS A 219 -37.21 2.45 -12.18
CA LYS A 219 -37.36 3.24 -13.40
C LYS A 219 -38.18 2.49 -14.47
N ALA A 220 -37.89 1.21 -14.67
CA ALA A 220 -38.66 0.35 -15.59
C ALA A 220 -40.13 0.22 -15.19
N GLN A 221 -40.45 0.20 -13.89
CA GLN A 221 -41.82 0.18 -13.40
C GLN A 221 -42.61 1.46 -13.79
N ARG A 222 -41.97 2.59 -14.01
CA ARG A 222 -42.66 3.78 -14.55
C ARG A 222 -43.19 3.58 -15.97
N TYR A 223 -42.65 2.58 -16.70
CA TYR A 223 -43.04 2.26 -18.07
C TYR A 223 -43.94 0.99 -18.17
N GLN A 224 -44.03 0.18 -17.09
CA GLN A 224 -44.85 -1.05 -17.08
C GLN A 224 -45.80 -1.06 -15.86
N ILE A 225 -47.10 -1.19 -16.14
CA ILE A 225 -48.18 -1.18 -15.14
C ILE A 225 -48.32 -2.59 -14.52
N GLN A 226 -47.32 -3.15 -13.83
CA GLN A 226 -47.52 -4.33 -12.97
C GLN A 226 -46.33 -4.59 -12.04
N GLU A 227 -46.70 -4.92 -10.79
CA GLU A 227 -45.96 -5.41 -9.61
C GLU A 227 -45.34 -4.35 -8.66
N SER A 228 -45.95 -4.30 -7.46
CA SER A 228 -45.48 -3.53 -6.33
C SER A 228 -44.24 -4.19 -5.68
N TRP A 229 -43.10 -3.59 -5.85
CA TRP A 229 -41.91 -3.92 -5.07
C TRP A 229 -41.80 -2.97 -3.87
N PRO A 230 -41.16 -3.38 -2.77
CA PRO A 230 -41.00 -2.51 -1.62
C PRO A 230 -40.18 -1.27 -2.02
N ALA A 231 -40.87 -0.13 -2.11
CA ALA A 231 -40.26 1.18 -2.47
C ALA A 231 -39.26 1.64 -1.41
N ASP A 232 -39.18 0.99 -0.27
CA ASP A 232 -38.45 1.39 0.92
C ASP A 232 -36.98 0.95 0.93
N GLU A 233 -36.51 0.10 0.01
CA GLU A 233 -35.12 -0.38 -0.03
C GLU A 233 -34.17 0.55 -0.78
N LEU A 234 -34.65 1.38 -1.69
CA LEU A 234 -33.81 2.34 -2.42
C LEU A 234 -33.57 3.58 -1.56
N VAL A 235 -32.33 3.78 -1.12
CA VAL A 235 -31.92 4.94 -0.31
C VAL A 235 -31.01 5.90 -1.08
N VAL A 236 -30.38 5.43 -2.16
CA VAL A 236 -29.46 6.28 -2.96
C VAL A 236 -30.25 7.11 -3.98
N PRO A 237 -30.17 8.45 -3.93
CA PRO A 237 -30.90 9.33 -4.82
C PRO A 237 -30.17 9.51 -6.18
N PHE A 238 -30.14 8.47 -7.01
CA PHE A 238 -29.43 8.48 -8.31
C PHE A 238 -29.95 9.56 -9.29
N ASP A 239 -31.19 10.02 -9.14
CA ASP A 239 -31.75 11.10 -9.97
C ASP A 239 -31.21 12.51 -9.61
N ASP A 240 -30.47 12.63 -8.50
CA ASP A 240 -29.83 13.87 -8.09
C ASP A 240 -28.65 14.20 -9.01
N GLN A 241 -28.54 15.47 -9.46
CA GLN A 241 -27.52 15.89 -10.41
C GLN A 241 -26.08 15.72 -9.87
N ASP A 242 -25.90 15.99 -8.59
CA ASP A 242 -24.59 15.84 -7.94
C ASP A 242 -24.15 14.38 -7.85
N ILE A 243 -25.12 13.46 -7.71
CA ILE A 243 -24.86 12.02 -7.68
C ILE A 243 -24.59 11.48 -9.09
N LYS A 244 -25.37 11.89 -10.08
CA LYS A 244 -25.23 11.44 -11.49
C LYS A 244 -23.80 11.61 -12.00
N VAL A 245 -23.20 12.78 -11.78
CA VAL A 245 -21.82 13.07 -12.25
C VAL A 245 -20.81 12.05 -11.69
N PHE A 246 -20.98 11.66 -10.43
CA PHE A 246 -20.11 10.65 -9.82
C PHE A 246 -20.41 9.25 -10.35
N VAL A 247 -21.68 8.91 -10.54
CA VAL A 247 -22.10 7.58 -11.02
C VAL A 247 -21.58 7.34 -12.44
N ASP A 248 -21.65 8.32 -13.32
CA ASP A 248 -21.04 8.27 -14.65
C ASP A 248 -19.56 7.91 -14.58
N ASN A 249 -18.81 8.57 -13.71
CA ASN A 249 -17.40 8.30 -13.51
C ASN A 249 -17.15 6.90 -12.90
N LEU A 250 -18.00 6.45 -11.96
CA LEU A 250 -17.88 5.14 -11.34
C LEU A 250 -18.07 3.99 -12.34
N PHE A 251 -18.98 4.14 -13.31
CA PHE A 251 -19.11 3.19 -14.41
C PHE A 251 -17.95 3.32 -15.40
N ALA A 252 -17.57 4.53 -15.74
CA ALA A 252 -16.44 4.80 -16.61
C ALA A 252 -15.14 4.18 -16.10
N ASP A 253 -14.90 4.29 -14.81
CA ASP A 253 -13.72 3.74 -14.13
C ASP A 253 -13.89 2.24 -13.81
N GLY A 254 -15.07 1.66 -14.08
CA GLY A 254 -15.41 0.27 -13.82
C GLY A 254 -15.43 -0.11 -12.35
N ILE A 255 -15.63 0.86 -11.48
CA ILE A 255 -15.90 0.65 -10.06
C ILE A 255 -17.29 0.05 -9.89
N LEU A 256 -18.27 0.59 -10.61
CA LEU A 256 -19.56 -0.05 -10.81
C LEU A 256 -19.55 -0.85 -12.11
N GLN A 257 -20.22 -1.98 -12.10
CA GLN A 257 -20.37 -2.85 -13.25
C GLN A 257 -21.70 -2.56 -13.94
N ALA A 258 -21.67 -2.35 -15.26
CA ALA A 258 -22.89 -2.27 -16.01
C ALA A 258 -23.63 -3.62 -15.96
N VAL A 259 -24.94 -3.57 -15.84
CA VAL A 259 -25.79 -4.76 -15.71
C VAL A 259 -26.57 -5.02 -16.99
N ASP A 260 -26.89 -6.30 -17.25
CA ASP A 260 -27.81 -6.67 -18.30
C ASP A 260 -29.24 -6.33 -17.84
N PHE A 261 -29.84 -5.36 -18.50
CA PHE A 261 -31.14 -4.84 -18.10
C PHE A 261 -31.95 -4.32 -19.31
N ASP A 262 -33.17 -4.83 -19.44
CA ASP A 262 -34.14 -4.40 -20.43
C ASP A 262 -35.19 -3.49 -19.77
N GLY A 263 -35.65 -2.45 -20.48
CA GLY A 263 -36.76 -1.62 -20.01
C GLY A 263 -36.44 -0.13 -19.83
N LEU A 264 -35.31 0.35 -20.36
CA LEU A 264 -34.98 1.77 -20.43
C LEU A 264 -35.49 2.43 -21.70
N GLY A 265 -35.90 3.69 -21.60
CA GLY A 265 -36.19 4.56 -22.75
C GLY A 265 -34.91 4.96 -23.49
N LYS A 266 -35.04 5.36 -24.78
CA LYS A 266 -33.84 5.72 -25.59
C LYS A 266 -33.03 6.89 -25.05
N ASP A 267 -33.67 7.81 -24.33
CA ASP A 267 -33.08 9.05 -23.81
C ASP A 267 -32.73 8.95 -22.30
N ASP A 268 -32.83 7.76 -21.71
CA ASP A 268 -32.51 7.55 -20.30
C ASP A 268 -31.01 7.64 -20.08
N TRP A 269 -30.57 8.43 -19.11
CA TRP A 269 -29.16 8.57 -18.78
C TRP A 269 -28.55 7.29 -18.19
N GLU A 270 -29.36 6.43 -17.66
CA GLU A 270 -28.99 5.15 -17.01
C GLU A 270 -28.33 4.16 -17.97
N TRP A 271 -28.32 4.42 -19.27
CA TRP A 271 -27.58 3.61 -20.23
C TRP A 271 -26.09 3.50 -19.92
N VAL A 272 -25.53 4.45 -19.17
CA VAL A 272 -24.15 4.39 -18.70
C VAL A 272 -23.85 3.11 -17.88
N GLY A 273 -24.85 2.61 -17.14
CA GLY A 273 -24.75 1.44 -16.28
C GLY A 273 -25.45 0.18 -16.83
N VAL A 274 -25.75 0.13 -18.15
CA VAL A 274 -26.42 -1.01 -18.79
C VAL A 274 -25.59 -1.57 -19.93
N ILE A 275 -25.60 -2.89 -20.06
CA ILE A 275 -24.81 -3.62 -21.05
C ILE A 275 -25.42 -3.49 -22.44
N ALA A 276 -24.66 -2.92 -23.38
CA ALA A 276 -25.03 -2.90 -24.79
C ALA A 276 -24.34 -4.01 -25.62
N ASN A 277 -23.02 -4.24 -25.45
CA ASN A 277 -22.22 -5.26 -26.15
C ASN A 277 -20.82 -5.36 -25.50
N ASP A 278 -20.26 -6.58 -25.32
CA ASP A 278 -19.00 -6.82 -24.58
C ASP A 278 -17.74 -6.21 -25.21
N GLU A 279 -17.60 -6.28 -26.55
CA GLU A 279 -16.41 -5.78 -27.24
C GLU A 279 -16.35 -4.24 -27.24
N SER A 280 -17.49 -3.59 -27.51
CA SER A 280 -17.62 -2.14 -27.47
C SER A 280 -17.38 -1.58 -26.08
N ARG A 281 -17.73 -2.33 -25.04
CA ARG A 281 -17.52 -1.97 -23.64
C ARG A 281 -16.05 -2.02 -23.23
N ALA A 282 -15.32 -3.08 -23.57
CA ALA A 282 -13.90 -3.20 -23.28
C ALA A 282 -13.12 -2.04 -23.92
N LEU A 283 -13.43 -1.72 -25.17
CA LEU A 283 -12.84 -0.60 -25.90
C LEU A 283 -13.15 0.76 -25.23
N LEU A 284 -14.39 0.99 -24.87
CA LEU A 284 -14.82 2.21 -24.19
C LEU A 284 -14.09 2.37 -22.84
N ARG A 285 -14.01 1.30 -22.06
CA ARG A 285 -13.32 1.30 -20.76
C ARG A 285 -11.83 1.60 -20.91
N VAL A 286 -11.17 1.00 -21.89
CA VAL A 286 -9.75 1.30 -22.19
C VAL A 286 -9.57 2.78 -22.53
N ARG A 287 -10.42 3.36 -23.39
CA ARG A 287 -10.34 4.78 -23.74
C ARG A 287 -10.57 5.69 -22.53
N GLN A 288 -11.52 5.37 -21.68
CA GLN A 288 -11.83 6.15 -20.48
C GLN A 288 -10.66 6.14 -19.48
N LEU A 289 -10.12 4.95 -19.16
CA LEU A 289 -8.95 4.82 -18.29
C LEU A 289 -7.72 5.52 -18.88
N LEU A 290 -7.49 5.36 -20.17
CA LEU A 290 -6.39 6.02 -20.87
C LEU A 290 -6.51 7.56 -20.79
N ASN A 291 -7.69 8.11 -21.02
CA ASN A 291 -7.95 9.54 -20.89
C ASN A 291 -7.79 10.02 -19.44
N LYS A 292 -8.36 9.30 -18.47
CA LYS A 292 -8.25 9.63 -17.04
C LYS A 292 -6.79 9.70 -16.62
N LEU A 293 -6.02 8.65 -16.87
CA LEU A 293 -4.61 8.59 -16.52
C LEU A 293 -3.77 9.62 -17.30
N SER A 294 -4.00 9.77 -18.61
CA SER A 294 -3.28 10.75 -19.42
C SER A 294 -3.48 12.18 -18.92
N ASN A 295 -4.70 12.54 -18.53
CA ASN A 295 -5.02 13.87 -17.99
C ASN A 295 -4.27 14.16 -16.68
N GLN A 296 -3.97 13.16 -15.87
CA GLN A 296 -3.19 13.32 -14.65
C GLN A 296 -1.73 13.77 -14.93
N PHE A 297 -1.21 13.51 -16.15
CA PHE A 297 0.16 13.82 -16.55
C PHE A 297 0.28 14.95 -17.60
N ILE A 298 -0.83 15.65 -17.93
CA ILE A 298 -0.83 16.80 -18.85
C ILE A 298 -0.48 18.10 -18.12
N VAL A 299 -0.84 18.23 -16.86
CA VAL A 299 -0.59 19.43 -16.06
C VAL A 299 0.91 19.51 -15.77
N GLN A 300 1.61 20.42 -16.45
CA GLN A 300 3.08 20.60 -16.34
C GLN A 300 3.58 20.97 -14.93
N ASP A 301 2.68 21.39 -14.05
CA ASP A 301 2.93 21.72 -12.65
C ASP A 301 2.34 20.67 -11.69
N LEU A 302 2.43 19.38 -12.03
CA LEU A 302 2.31 18.39 -10.99
C LEU A 302 3.48 18.65 -10.01
N PRO A 303 3.25 19.23 -8.83
CA PRO A 303 4.20 19.05 -7.78
C PRO A 303 4.32 17.53 -7.69
N LEU A 304 5.53 17.02 -7.68
CA LEU A 304 5.82 15.65 -7.30
C LEU A 304 5.26 15.55 -5.87
N SER A 305 3.94 15.31 -5.77
CA SER A 305 3.25 15.33 -4.50
C SER A 305 3.94 14.28 -3.66
N GLU A 306 4.23 14.60 -2.41
CA GLU A 306 4.82 13.66 -1.46
C GLU A 306 3.91 12.44 -1.25
N ASP A 307 2.74 12.45 -1.88
CA ASP A 307 1.65 11.52 -1.67
C ASP A 307 1.86 10.19 -2.39
N SER A 308 2.20 9.16 -1.62
CA SER A 308 2.31 7.79 -2.10
C SER A 308 0.97 7.20 -2.56
N GLU A 309 -0.15 7.69 -2.04
CA GLU A 309 -1.51 7.16 -2.31
C GLU A 309 -1.90 7.36 -3.77
N ARG A 310 -1.45 8.47 -4.35
CA ARG A 310 -1.65 8.71 -5.78
C ARG A 310 -0.94 7.67 -6.65
N TRP A 311 0.28 7.30 -6.31
CA TRP A 311 1.02 6.26 -7.04
C TRP A 311 0.40 4.88 -6.87
N GLU A 312 -0.20 4.62 -5.71
CA GLU A 312 -0.96 3.40 -5.45
C GLU A 312 -2.23 3.33 -6.33
N GLU A 313 -2.93 4.45 -6.51
CA GLU A 313 -4.09 4.54 -7.41
C GLU A 313 -3.65 4.34 -8.87
N ILE A 314 -2.62 5.05 -9.32
CA ILE A 314 -2.09 4.93 -10.68
C ILE A 314 -1.66 3.48 -10.96
N ALA A 315 -0.98 2.81 -10.02
CA ALA A 315 -0.54 1.43 -10.20
C ALA A 315 -1.71 0.46 -10.43
N ARG A 316 -2.79 0.60 -9.66
CA ARG A 316 -4.01 -0.19 -9.82
C ARG A 316 -4.67 0.05 -11.17
N GLU A 317 -4.92 1.31 -11.51
CA GLU A 317 -5.60 1.69 -12.76
C GLU A 317 -4.78 1.31 -13.99
N LEU A 318 -3.48 1.53 -13.95
CA LEU A 318 -2.57 1.15 -15.02
C LEU A 318 -2.49 -0.37 -15.20
N GLY A 319 -2.57 -1.13 -14.08
CA GLY A 319 -2.69 -2.58 -14.12
C GLY A 319 -3.95 -3.04 -14.85
N VAL A 320 -5.10 -2.42 -14.57
CA VAL A 320 -6.37 -2.71 -15.25
C VAL A 320 -6.29 -2.30 -16.72
N LEU A 321 -5.80 -1.09 -17.03
CA LEU A 321 -5.66 -0.60 -18.40
C LEU A 321 -4.81 -1.55 -19.25
N ASN A 322 -3.64 -1.94 -18.74
CA ASN A 322 -2.72 -2.84 -19.45
C ASN A 322 -3.31 -4.25 -19.61
N SER A 323 -4.03 -4.77 -18.63
CA SER A 323 -4.72 -6.07 -18.75
C SER A 323 -5.80 -6.05 -19.83
N LEU A 324 -6.65 -5.03 -19.83
CA LEU A 324 -7.73 -4.89 -20.81
C LEU A 324 -7.20 -4.66 -22.22
N SER A 325 -6.11 -3.89 -22.38
CA SER A 325 -5.52 -3.61 -23.69
C SER A 325 -5.07 -4.87 -24.43
N HIS A 326 -4.63 -5.89 -23.69
CA HIS A 326 -4.20 -7.18 -24.27
C HIS A 326 -5.37 -8.01 -24.84
N SER A 327 -6.59 -7.74 -24.44
CA SER A 327 -7.79 -8.44 -24.94
C SER A 327 -8.41 -7.75 -26.16
N LEU A 328 -7.99 -6.52 -26.50
CA LEU A 328 -8.52 -5.78 -27.64
C LEU A 328 -8.10 -6.40 -28.97
N LYS A 329 -9.04 -6.47 -29.91
CA LYS A 329 -8.83 -6.96 -31.28
C LYS A 329 -9.15 -5.86 -32.29
N GLY A 330 -8.67 -6.02 -33.53
CA GLY A 330 -8.98 -5.12 -34.66
C GLY A 330 -7.96 -4.00 -34.87
N THR A 331 -8.20 -3.16 -35.88
CA THR A 331 -7.29 -2.09 -36.30
C THR A 331 -7.12 -0.97 -35.30
N ASP A 332 -8.17 -0.64 -34.55
CA ASP A 332 -8.15 0.40 -33.52
C ASP A 332 -7.24 0.06 -32.33
N SER A 333 -6.97 -1.24 -32.10
CA SER A 333 -6.11 -1.71 -31.02
C SER A 333 -4.65 -1.23 -31.17
N TYR A 334 -4.14 -1.10 -32.39
CA TYR A 334 -2.76 -0.67 -32.62
C TYR A 334 -2.52 0.79 -32.20
N ALA A 335 -3.42 1.71 -32.55
CA ALA A 335 -3.31 3.11 -32.17
C ALA A 335 -3.41 3.27 -30.62
N LEU A 336 -4.38 2.60 -30.01
CA LEU A 336 -4.55 2.60 -28.56
C LEU A 336 -3.34 2.00 -27.83
N ASN A 337 -2.79 0.90 -28.30
CA ASN A 337 -1.61 0.29 -27.68
C ASN A 337 -0.39 1.21 -27.77
N ALA A 338 -0.23 1.99 -28.85
CA ALA A 338 0.82 3.00 -28.94
C ALA A 338 0.62 4.15 -27.93
N GLU A 339 -0.62 4.62 -27.74
CA GLU A 339 -0.94 5.64 -26.73
C GLU A 339 -0.72 5.12 -25.31
N ILE A 340 -1.12 3.88 -25.02
CA ILE A 340 -0.89 3.22 -23.73
C ILE A 340 0.62 3.05 -23.48
N ALA A 341 1.40 2.68 -24.49
CA ALA A 341 2.86 2.58 -24.37
C ALA A 341 3.50 3.94 -24.03
N ASN A 342 3.03 5.03 -24.65
CA ASN A 342 3.48 6.38 -24.36
C ASN A 342 3.10 6.82 -22.95
N LEU A 343 1.88 6.52 -22.50
CA LEU A 343 1.45 6.77 -21.11
C LEU A 343 2.33 6.01 -20.13
N ASN A 344 2.53 4.72 -20.34
CA ASN A 344 3.40 3.89 -19.49
C ASN A 344 4.82 4.47 -19.38
N ALA A 345 5.41 4.93 -20.49
CA ALA A 345 6.74 5.54 -20.47
C ALA A 345 6.79 6.85 -19.66
N LYS A 346 5.75 7.66 -19.76
CA LYS A 346 5.61 8.88 -18.92
C LYS A 346 5.51 8.52 -17.45
N VAL A 347 4.62 7.59 -17.11
CA VAL A 347 4.43 7.11 -15.72
C VAL A 347 5.75 6.63 -15.14
N ASP A 348 6.47 5.76 -15.84
CA ASP A 348 7.76 5.23 -15.40
C ASP A 348 8.77 6.36 -15.12
N SER A 349 8.85 7.39 -15.97
CA SER A 349 9.76 8.52 -15.81
C SER A 349 9.43 9.40 -14.60
N TYR A 350 8.14 9.72 -14.39
CA TYR A 350 7.70 10.51 -13.24
C TYR A 350 7.83 9.73 -11.93
N PHE A 351 7.45 8.45 -11.95
CA PHE A 351 7.57 7.57 -10.78
C PHE A 351 9.03 7.40 -10.34
N GLU A 352 9.94 7.17 -11.28
CA GLU A 352 11.37 7.06 -10.99
C GLU A 352 11.89 8.30 -10.25
N THR A 353 11.56 9.50 -10.75
CA THR A 353 11.98 10.76 -10.12
C THR A 353 11.39 10.92 -8.72
N TRP A 354 10.10 10.61 -8.57
CA TRP A 354 9.43 10.64 -7.27
C TRP A 354 10.05 9.62 -6.29
N LEU A 355 10.31 8.41 -6.75
CA LEU A 355 10.83 7.32 -5.92
C LEU A 355 12.21 7.66 -5.36
N GLN A 356 13.12 8.21 -6.18
CA GLN A 356 14.45 8.64 -5.75
C GLN A 356 14.40 9.68 -4.62
N THR A 357 13.38 10.54 -4.65
CA THR A 357 13.19 11.59 -3.63
C THR A 357 12.50 11.07 -2.37
N ASN A 358 11.51 10.18 -2.53
CA ASN A 358 10.59 9.83 -1.43
C ASN A 358 10.81 8.43 -0.85
N PHE A 359 11.70 7.60 -1.42
CA PHE A 359 11.89 6.22 -0.93
C PHE A 359 12.33 6.17 0.53
N GLY A 360 13.21 7.07 0.96
CA GLY A 360 13.62 7.19 2.37
C GLY A 360 12.45 7.52 3.30
N LYS A 361 11.50 8.37 2.86
CA LYS A 361 10.27 8.68 3.61
C LYS A 361 9.38 7.44 3.72
N LEU A 362 9.20 6.68 2.63
CA LEU A 362 8.42 5.44 2.65
C LEU A 362 8.95 4.43 3.67
N ILE A 363 10.27 4.23 3.72
CA ILE A 363 10.91 3.32 4.68
C ILE A 363 10.56 3.71 6.12
N ASN A 364 10.55 5.00 6.42
CA ASN A 364 10.35 5.54 7.77
C ASN A 364 8.88 5.86 8.09
N THR A 365 7.97 5.80 7.11
CA THR A 365 6.54 6.05 7.34
C THR A 365 5.98 5.05 8.36
N PRO A 366 5.41 5.51 9.47
CA PRO A 366 4.80 4.62 10.44
C PRO A 366 3.58 3.91 9.86
N THR A 367 3.29 2.72 10.35
CA THR A 367 2.08 1.98 9.98
C THR A 367 0.91 2.53 10.80
N THR A 368 0.07 3.36 10.18
CA THR A 368 -1.15 3.88 10.83
C THR A 368 -2.30 2.87 10.74
N ARG A 369 -2.75 2.56 9.54
CA ARG A 369 -3.80 1.57 9.26
C ARG A 369 -3.29 0.41 8.43
N PHE A 370 -2.50 0.72 7.41
CA PHE A 370 -1.90 -0.25 6.49
C PHE A 370 -0.42 0.03 6.32
N PRO A 371 0.39 -1.03 6.12
CA PRO A 371 1.82 -0.86 5.89
C PRO A 371 2.08 -0.25 4.52
N LYS A 372 2.96 0.74 4.44
CA LYS A 372 3.41 1.32 3.16
C LYS A 372 4.58 0.55 2.54
N MET A 373 5.37 -0.18 3.34
CA MET A 373 6.53 -0.97 2.87
C MET A 373 6.41 -2.43 3.27
N LEU A 374 6.93 -3.34 2.46
CA LEU A 374 6.87 -4.80 2.69
C LEU A 374 7.35 -5.22 4.08
N HIS A 375 8.47 -4.67 4.56
CA HIS A 375 9.01 -5.04 5.88
C HIS A 375 8.13 -4.61 7.06
N LYS A 376 7.13 -3.77 6.84
CA LYS A 376 6.15 -3.38 7.87
C LYS A 376 4.97 -4.36 7.98
N ILE A 377 4.81 -5.27 7.03
CA ILE A 377 3.69 -6.22 7.01
C ILE A 377 3.69 -7.13 8.24
N PRO A 378 4.81 -7.75 8.69
CA PRO A 378 4.77 -8.64 9.85
C PRO A 378 4.31 -7.96 11.14
N ASP A 379 4.79 -6.74 11.43
CA ASP A 379 4.34 -5.99 12.61
C ASP A 379 2.85 -5.62 12.51
N TRP A 380 2.37 -5.26 11.32
CA TRP A 380 0.95 -5.02 11.10
C TRP A 380 0.10 -6.30 11.28
N LEU A 381 0.57 -7.46 10.82
CA LEU A 381 -0.07 -8.75 11.09
C LEU A 381 -0.08 -9.09 12.58
N ASN A 382 0.99 -8.75 13.29
CA ASN A 382 1.06 -8.97 14.73
C ASN A 382 -0.04 -8.23 15.50
N LEU A 383 -0.46 -7.04 15.05
CA LEU A 383 -1.61 -6.34 15.66
C LEU A 383 -2.92 -7.14 15.55
N LYS A 384 -3.08 -7.94 14.50
CA LYS A 384 -4.24 -8.82 14.31
C LYS A 384 -4.12 -10.07 15.18
N VAL A 385 -2.95 -10.70 15.18
CA VAL A 385 -2.67 -11.90 15.96
C VAL A 385 -2.79 -11.64 17.47
N SER A 386 -2.34 -10.48 17.95
CA SER A 386 -2.48 -10.07 19.35
C SER A 386 -3.94 -9.89 19.79
N LYS A 387 -4.85 -9.66 18.84
CA LYS A 387 -6.31 -9.64 19.04
C LYS A 387 -6.96 -11.02 18.91
N GLY A 388 -6.17 -12.09 18.78
CA GLY A 388 -6.64 -13.47 18.67
C GLY A 388 -7.03 -13.93 17.27
N GLN A 389 -6.78 -13.13 16.24
CA GLN A 389 -7.05 -13.51 14.86
C GLN A 389 -5.99 -14.47 14.33
N LYS A 390 -6.38 -15.48 13.55
CA LYS A 390 -5.46 -16.29 12.76
C LYS A 390 -5.18 -15.60 11.44
N VAL A 391 -3.92 -15.50 11.04
CA VAL A 391 -3.53 -14.84 9.79
C VAL A 391 -2.71 -15.75 8.88
N CYS A 392 -2.99 -15.72 7.59
CA CYS A 392 -2.19 -16.36 6.56
C CYS A 392 -1.65 -15.29 5.62
N LEU A 393 -0.33 -15.10 5.61
CA LEU A 393 0.34 -14.26 4.61
C LEU A 393 0.68 -15.13 3.39
N LEU A 394 0.00 -14.88 2.27
CA LEU A 394 0.22 -15.54 0.99
C LEU A 394 1.00 -14.61 0.06
N VAL A 395 2.24 -14.95 -0.21
CA VAL A 395 3.13 -14.19 -1.08
C VAL A 395 3.17 -14.84 -2.46
N MET A 396 2.72 -14.12 -3.47
CA MET A 396 2.79 -14.54 -4.86
C MET A 396 4.01 -13.88 -5.53
N ASP A 397 5.10 -14.63 -5.63
CA ASP A 397 6.40 -14.18 -6.12
C ASP A 397 6.30 -13.57 -7.52
N GLY A 398 6.69 -12.31 -7.64
CA GLY A 398 6.68 -11.57 -8.90
C GLY A 398 5.32 -11.07 -9.39
N MET A 399 4.27 -11.06 -8.54
CA MET A 399 2.93 -10.64 -8.95
C MET A 399 2.79 -9.12 -9.02
N GLY A 400 2.62 -8.59 -10.22
CA GLY A 400 2.19 -7.20 -10.43
C GLY A 400 0.66 -7.05 -10.50
N PHE A 401 0.19 -5.79 -10.66
CA PHE A 401 -1.26 -5.51 -10.73
C PHE A 401 -1.97 -6.13 -11.92
N GLN A 402 -1.28 -6.40 -13.03
CA GLN A 402 -1.89 -7.10 -14.16
C GLN A 402 -2.29 -8.53 -13.78
N GLN A 403 -1.42 -9.28 -13.11
CA GLN A 403 -1.71 -10.64 -12.65
C GLN A 403 -2.69 -10.62 -11.47
N TRP A 404 -2.59 -9.62 -10.60
CA TRP A 404 -3.52 -9.44 -9.49
C TRP A 404 -4.98 -9.36 -9.95
N ASN A 405 -5.28 -8.73 -11.08
CA ASN A 405 -6.65 -8.65 -11.60
C ASN A 405 -7.25 -10.05 -11.80
N TYR A 406 -6.50 -11.00 -12.36
CA TYR A 406 -6.96 -12.39 -12.52
C TYR A 406 -7.09 -13.12 -11.18
N VAL A 407 -6.16 -12.92 -10.27
CA VAL A 407 -6.24 -13.47 -8.89
C VAL A 407 -7.48 -12.97 -8.17
N LYS A 408 -7.75 -11.67 -8.28
CA LYS A 408 -8.88 -11.01 -7.65
C LYS A 408 -10.22 -11.56 -8.16
N GLU A 409 -10.36 -11.77 -9.46
CA GLU A 409 -11.56 -12.39 -10.06
C GLU A 409 -11.85 -13.73 -9.40
N HIS A 410 -10.86 -14.61 -9.25
CA HIS A 410 -11.02 -15.91 -8.59
C HIS A 410 -11.40 -15.83 -7.11
N ILE A 411 -11.09 -14.73 -6.43
CA ILE A 411 -11.44 -14.54 -5.01
C ILE A 411 -12.87 -14.00 -4.89
N ILE A 412 -13.25 -13.05 -5.74
CA ILE A 412 -14.58 -12.42 -5.71
C ILE A 412 -15.69 -13.46 -5.98
N ASP A 413 -15.41 -14.49 -6.76
CA ASP A 413 -16.34 -15.58 -7.06
C ASP A 413 -16.58 -16.54 -5.87
N ILE A 414 -15.79 -16.43 -4.79
CA ILE A 414 -16.02 -17.25 -3.59
C ILE A 414 -17.19 -16.68 -2.78
N PRO A 415 -18.23 -17.48 -2.48
CA PRO A 415 -19.38 -16.98 -1.74
C PRO A 415 -19.02 -16.44 -0.35
N HIS A 416 -19.67 -15.35 0.06
CA HIS A 416 -19.51 -14.73 1.37
C HIS A 416 -18.07 -14.34 1.71
N VAL A 417 -17.32 -13.89 0.71
CA VAL A 417 -15.96 -13.41 0.87
C VAL A 417 -15.91 -11.91 0.59
N ARG A 418 -15.17 -11.24 1.44
CA ARG A 418 -14.86 -9.82 1.32
C ARG A 418 -13.39 -9.64 1.01
N VAL A 419 -13.10 -8.76 0.05
CA VAL A 419 -11.75 -8.37 -0.34
C VAL A 419 -11.54 -6.89 -0.09
N GLU A 420 -10.58 -6.56 0.76
CA GLU A 420 -10.09 -5.18 0.91
C GLU A 420 -8.75 -5.07 0.20
N GLU A 421 -8.71 -4.26 -0.87
CA GLU A 421 -7.53 -4.07 -1.72
C GLU A 421 -6.77 -2.82 -1.33
N ARG A 422 -5.46 -2.95 -1.16
CA ARG A 422 -4.49 -1.90 -0.87
C ARG A 422 -3.23 -2.12 -1.71
N CYS A 423 -2.25 -1.24 -1.51
CA CYS A 423 -0.93 -1.35 -2.13
C CYS A 423 0.15 -1.32 -1.06
N VAL A 424 1.30 -1.87 -1.41
CA VAL A 424 2.51 -1.79 -0.60
C VAL A 424 3.72 -1.62 -1.52
N PHE A 425 4.74 -0.92 -1.06
CA PHE A 425 5.97 -0.70 -1.82
C PHE A 425 6.99 -1.79 -1.52
N SER A 426 7.57 -2.33 -2.56
CA SER A 426 8.67 -3.27 -2.50
C SER A 426 9.99 -2.55 -2.23
N TRP A 427 11.01 -3.32 -1.85
CA TRP A 427 12.39 -2.86 -1.78
C TRP A 427 12.99 -2.68 -3.19
N VAL A 428 13.85 -1.69 -3.30
CA VAL A 428 14.66 -1.47 -4.51
C VAL A 428 16.11 -1.80 -4.19
N PRO A 429 16.78 -2.62 -5.01
CA PRO A 429 16.28 -3.27 -6.22
C PRO A 429 15.20 -4.30 -5.93
N THR A 430 14.27 -4.48 -6.87
CA THR A 430 13.14 -5.39 -6.75
C THR A 430 13.57 -6.85 -6.99
N ILE A 431 14.36 -7.36 -6.04
CA ILE A 431 14.94 -8.71 -6.09
C ILE A 431 14.30 -9.57 -5.01
N THR A 432 13.87 -10.77 -5.40
CA THR A 432 13.22 -11.75 -4.53
C THR A 432 13.94 -11.94 -3.20
N SER A 433 15.26 -12.16 -3.21
CA SER A 433 16.03 -12.44 -1.99
C SER A 433 16.10 -11.24 -1.03
N ILE A 434 16.09 -10.01 -1.51
CA ILE A 434 16.06 -8.79 -0.69
C ILE A 434 14.65 -8.54 -0.17
N ALA A 435 13.66 -8.54 -1.06
CA ALA A 435 12.28 -8.17 -0.75
C ALA A 435 11.63 -9.20 0.20
N ARG A 436 11.80 -10.50 -0.06
CA ARG A 436 11.20 -11.57 0.74
C ARG A 436 11.85 -11.69 2.12
N GLN A 437 13.18 -11.55 2.23
CA GLN A 437 13.80 -11.53 3.56
C GLN A 437 13.33 -10.33 4.39
N ALA A 438 13.22 -9.14 3.79
CA ALA A 438 12.66 -7.98 4.46
C ALA A 438 11.20 -8.22 4.89
N LEU A 439 10.38 -8.78 3.99
CA LEU A 439 9.00 -9.14 4.27
C LEU A 439 8.86 -10.13 5.42
N PHE A 440 9.63 -11.23 5.44
CA PHE A 440 9.49 -12.27 6.46
C PHE A 440 10.20 -11.96 7.77
N SER A 441 11.23 -11.09 7.75
CA SER A 441 11.92 -10.69 8.98
C SER A 441 11.30 -9.49 9.70
N GLY A 442 10.49 -8.68 9.01
CA GLY A 442 10.05 -7.39 9.51
C GLY A 442 11.17 -6.34 9.61
N LYS A 443 12.32 -6.60 8.97
CA LYS A 443 13.52 -5.75 9.10
C LYS A 443 13.97 -5.19 7.74
N GLN A 444 14.69 -4.09 7.79
CA GLN A 444 15.32 -3.51 6.61
C GLN A 444 16.46 -4.43 6.10
N PRO A 445 16.78 -4.45 4.80
CA PRO A 445 17.81 -5.32 4.23
C PRO A 445 19.21 -5.18 4.85
N ARG A 446 19.55 -4.01 5.37
CA ARG A 446 20.82 -3.78 6.11
C ARG A 446 20.99 -4.69 7.33
N SER A 447 19.89 -5.25 7.86
CA SER A 447 19.91 -6.14 9.02
C SER A 447 20.31 -7.57 8.68
N PHE A 448 20.45 -7.92 7.40
CA PHE A 448 20.89 -9.26 6.95
C PHE A 448 21.96 -9.17 5.83
N PRO A 449 23.10 -8.48 6.10
CA PRO A 449 24.12 -8.21 5.09
C PRO A 449 24.75 -9.47 4.48
N ASP A 450 24.82 -10.56 5.24
CA ASP A 450 25.44 -11.82 4.80
C ASP A 450 24.51 -12.72 3.99
N SER A 451 23.19 -12.46 3.97
CA SER A 451 22.20 -13.35 3.33
C SER A 451 21.34 -12.67 2.26
N TRP A 452 21.55 -11.39 1.95
CA TRP A 452 20.76 -10.67 0.96
C TRP A 452 20.67 -11.32 -0.44
N HIS A 453 21.63 -12.20 -0.75
CA HIS A 453 21.74 -12.89 -2.04
C HIS A 453 20.99 -14.25 -2.11
N THR A 454 20.33 -14.68 -1.03
CA THR A 454 19.67 -15.98 -0.94
C THR A 454 18.32 -15.89 -0.25
N THR A 455 17.39 -16.77 -0.63
CA THR A 455 16.10 -16.96 0.03
C THR A 455 16.14 -18.04 1.15
N ALA A 456 17.27 -18.71 1.33
CA ALA A 456 17.39 -19.85 2.26
C ALA A 456 17.14 -19.49 3.74
N LYS A 457 17.21 -18.22 4.11
CA LYS A 457 17.01 -17.76 5.49
C LYS A 457 15.56 -17.40 5.82
N GLU A 458 14.67 -17.30 4.83
CA GLU A 458 13.29 -16.79 5.01
C GLU A 458 12.52 -17.54 6.10
N LYS A 459 12.53 -18.86 6.09
CA LYS A 459 11.88 -19.68 7.11
C LYS A 459 12.38 -19.36 8.52
N ALA A 460 13.70 -19.25 8.68
CA ALA A 460 14.30 -18.93 9.96
C ALA A 460 13.96 -17.51 10.43
N LEU A 461 13.98 -16.54 9.51
CA LEU A 461 13.61 -15.14 9.79
C LEU A 461 12.14 -15.01 10.19
N TRP A 462 11.23 -15.72 9.49
CA TRP A 462 9.82 -15.74 9.82
C TRP A 462 9.54 -16.32 11.21
N HIS A 463 10.16 -17.46 11.52
CA HIS A 463 10.01 -18.05 12.85
C HIS A 463 10.63 -17.18 13.93
N ALA A 464 11.80 -16.58 13.71
CA ALA A 464 12.43 -15.69 14.67
C ALA A 464 11.57 -14.45 14.94
N PHE A 465 11.00 -13.83 13.89
CA PHE A 465 10.09 -12.69 14.06
C PHE A 465 8.92 -13.02 15.00
N TRP A 466 8.25 -14.17 14.76
CA TRP A 466 7.09 -14.55 15.57
C TRP A 466 7.46 -15.06 16.97
N GLU A 467 8.64 -15.65 17.11
CA GLU A 467 9.18 -16.04 18.42
C GLU A 467 9.43 -14.79 19.28
N ASP A 468 9.98 -13.72 18.70
CA ASP A 468 10.15 -12.40 19.35
C ASP A 468 8.80 -11.78 19.76
N LYS A 469 7.72 -12.10 19.06
CA LYS A 469 6.34 -11.69 19.42
C LYS A 469 5.65 -12.67 20.38
N GLY A 470 6.36 -13.67 20.92
CA GLY A 470 5.87 -14.61 21.92
C GLY A 470 5.12 -15.82 21.38
N LEU A 471 5.15 -16.10 20.08
CA LEU A 471 4.58 -17.32 19.53
C LEU A 471 5.59 -18.47 19.55
N SER A 472 5.10 -19.67 19.86
CA SER A 472 5.89 -20.90 19.79
C SER A 472 5.99 -21.39 18.33
N LYS A 473 7.01 -22.22 18.04
CA LYS A 473 7.23 -22.82 16.70
C LYS A 473 6.01 -23.59 16.15
N ASN A 474 5.20 -24.18 17.03
CA ASN A 474 4.00 -24.93 16.64
C ASN A 474 2.80 -24.03 16.28
N GLU A 475 2.90 -22.73 16.56
CA GLU A 475 1.89 -21.73 16.22
C GLU A 475 2.18 -20.99 14.92
N VAL A 476 3.36 -21.25 14.32
CA VAL A 476 3.85 -20.59 13.12
C VAL A 476 4.19 -21.59 12.04
N ALA A 477 3.60 -21.47 10.86
CA ALA A 477 3.94 -22.25 9.67
C ALA A 477 4.68 -21.39 8.63
N TYR A 478 5.55 -22.04 7.86
CA TYR A 478 6.18 -21.46 6.69
C TYR A 478 6.38 -22.51 5.62
N GLU A 479 5.80 -22.28 4.44
CA GLU A 479 5.97 -23.16 3.28
C GLU A 479 6.25 -22.34 2.01
N VAL A 480 7.10 -22.87 1.15
CA VAL A 480 7.49 -22.27 -0.13
C VAL A 480 7.22 -23.22 -1.29
N SER A 481 6.98 -22.67 -2.47
CA SER A 481 6.65 -23.46 -3.67
C SER A 481 5.35 -24.23 -3.55
N LEU A 482 4.33 -23.62 -2.95
CA LEU A 482 3.00 -24.21 -2.78
C LEU A 482 2.30 -24.52 -4.13
N GLU A 483 2.75 -23.93 -5.24
CA GLU A 483 2.27 -24.31 -6.57
C GLU A 483 2.47 -25.79 -6.90
N LYS A 484 3.33 -26.50 -6.15
CA LYS A 484 3.54 -27.95 -6.27
C LYS A 484 2.45 -28.78 -5.60
N SER A 485 1.74 -28.22 -4.62
CA SER A 485 0.58 -28.85 -3.96
C SER A 485 -0.64 -28.75 -4.87
N VAL A 486 -0.76 -29.66 -5.83
CA VAL A 486 -1.78 -29.59 -6.88
C VAL A 486 -3.18 -29.88 -6.32
N ASP A 487 -3.31 -30.92 -5.49
CA ASP A 487 -4.58 -31.27 -4.86
C ASP A 487 -4.83 -30.47 -3.56
N LEU A 488 -6.11 -30.36 -3.20
CA LEU A 488 -6.56 -29.58 -2.05
C LEU A 488 -6.13 -30.20 -0.71
N GLU A 489 -6.04 -31.51 -0.61
CA GLU A 489 -5.69 -32.18 0.64
C GLU A 489 -4.21 -31.97 0.98
N SER A 490 -3.30 -32.12 0.02
CA SER A 490 -1.88 -31.81 0.23
C SER A 490 -1.64 -30.34 0.55
N PHE A 491 -2.49 -29.44 0.07
CA PHE A 491 -2.45 -28.02 0.46
C PHE A 491 -2.90 -27.83 1.90
N LYS A 492 -3.97 -28.50 2.34
CA LYS A 492 -4.47 -28.41 3.73
C LYS A 492 -3.47 -28.93 4.75
N ASP A 493 -2.63 -29.89 4.41
CA ASP A 493 -1.57 -30.40 5.30
C ASP A 493 -0.62 -29.29 5.76
N SER A 494 -0.45 -28.23 4.97
CA SER A 494 0.43 -27.11 5.30
C SER A 494 -0.08 -26.28 6.48
N PHE A 495 -1.38 -26.37 6.84
CA PHE A 495 -2.00 -25.57 7.91
C PHE A 495 -2.96 -26.36 8.82
N HIS A 496 -2.88 -27.69 8.80
CA HIS A 496 -3.81 -28.56 9.53
C HIS A 496 -3.69 -28.52 11.06
N SER A 497 -2.62 -27.93 11.61
CA SER A 497 -2.44 -27.87 13.06
C SER A 497 -3.45 -26.95 13.74
N PRO A 498 -4.25 -27.43 14.72
CA PRO A 498 -5.22 -26.59 15.44
C PRO A 498 -4.54 -25.49 16.29
N LYS A 499 -3.25 -25.63 16.60
CA LYS A 499 -2.46 -24.64 17.34
C LYS A 499 -1.95 -23.51 16.46
N LEU A 500 -2.05 -23.65 15.15
CA LEU A 500 -1.51 -22.70 14.20
C LEU A 500 -2.27 -21.36 14.29
N LYS A 501 -1.54 -20.28 14.47
CA LYS A 501 -2.04 -18.91 14.50
C LYS A 501 -1.61 -18.11 13.28
N VAL A 502 -0.40 -18.41 12.78
CA VAL A 502 0.20 -17.66 11.69
C VAL A 502 0.79 -18.61 10.64
N ALA A 503 0.45 -18.37 9.38
CA ALA A 503 1.05 -19.05 8.25
C ALA A 503 1.72 -18.04 7.30
N GLY A 504 2.92 -18.35 6.83
CA GLY A 504 3.63 -17.62 5.78
C GLY A 504 3.82 -18.55 4.59
N PHE A 505 3.13 -18.27 3.50
CA PHE A 505 3.09 -19.13 2.32
C PHE A 505 3.60 -18.41 1.09
N VAL A 506 4.38 -19.11 0.25
CA VAL A 506 4.97 -18.55 -0.96
C VAL A 506 4.63 -19.41 -2.17
N ILE A 507 4.12 -18.76 -3.21
CA ILE A 507 3.81 -19.32 -4.52
C ILE A 507 4.77 -18.69 -5.53
N ASN A 508 5.63 -19.50 -6.16
CA ASN A 508 6.65 -19.02 -7.10
C ASN A 508 6.21 -19.16 -8.58
N TYR A 509 4.94 -19.41 -8.85
CA TYR A 509 4.50 -19.74 -10.21
C TYR A 509 4.74 -18.59 -11.19
N ILE A 510 4.37 -17.36 -10.83
CA ILE A 510 4.45 -16.20 -11.72
C ILE A 510 5.92 -15.90 -12.07
N ASP A 511 6.80 -15.85 -11.07
CA ASP A 511 8.23 -15.62 -11.28
C ASP A 511 8.87 -16.70 -12.19
N LYS A 512 8.54 -17.97 -11.96
CA LYS A 512 9.03 -19.07 -12.80
C LYS A 512 8.57 -18.96 -14.25
N GLN A 513 7.30 -18.58 -14.49
CA GLN A 513 6.78 -18.39 -15.84
C GLN A 513 7.43 -17.19 -16.53
N MET A 514 7.59 -16.09 -15.81
CA MET A 514 8.17 -14.85 -16.30
C MET A 514 9.56 -15.05 -16.91
N HIS A 515 10.41 -15.86 -16.27
CA HIS A 515 11.77 -16.11 -16.74
C HIS A 515 11.87 -17.01 -17.97
N GLY A 516 10.81 -17.75 -18.31
CA GLY A 516 10.79 -18.71 -19.44
C GLY A 516 9.91 -18.32 -20.63
N ILE A 517 9.12 -17.26 -20.53
CA ILE A 517 8.08 -16.97 -21.49
C ILE A 517 8.59 -16.15 -22.69
N GLU A 518 8.35 -16.67 -23.90
CA GLU A 518 8.66 -15.99 -25.18
C GLU A 518 7.37 -15.48 -25.80
N GLY A 519 6.81 -14.40 -25.33
CA GLY A 519 5.53 -13.86 -25.83
C GLY A 519 5.05 -12.68 -25.03
N GLY A 520 5.92 -12.20 -24.13
CA GLY A 520 5.68 -10.99 -23.35
C GLY A 520 4.59 -11.13 -22.32
N MET A 521 4.15 -9.99 -21.83
CA MET A 521 3.15 -9.87 -20.78
C MET A 521 1.79 -10.51 -21.11
N PRO A 522 1.27 -10.41 -22.37
CA PRO A 522 -0.01 -11.04 -22.69
C PRO A 522 -0.01 -12.56 -22.45
N LEU A 523 1.08 -13.24 -22.83
CA LEU A 523 1.17 -14.69 -22.67
C LEU A 523 1.38 -15.07 -21.20
N LEU A 524 2.12 -14.28 -20.43
CA LEU A 524 2.25 -14.46 -18.98
C LEU A 524 0.88 -14.37 -18.30
N ASN A 525 0.08 -13.37 -18.62
CA ASN A 525 -1.25 -13.17 -18.05
C ASN A 525 -2.19 -14.35 -18.36
N VAL A 526 -2.18 -14.85 -19.61
CA VAL A 526 -2.95 -16.05 -20.01
C VAL A 526 -2.48 -17.29 -19.23
N ALA A 527 -1.17 -17.48 -19.08
CA ALA A 527 -0.61 -18.61 -18.35
C ALA A 527 -1.02 -18.57 -16.87
N VAL A 528 -0.99 -17.39 -16.26
CA VAL A 528 -1.41 -17.18 -14.85
C VAL A 528 -2.90 -17.47 -14.69
N SER A 529 -3.76 -16.90 -15.52
CA SER A 529 -5.21 -17.16 -15.48
C SER A 529 -5.53 -18.65 -15.55
N LYS A 530 -4.97 -19.36 -16.54
CA LYS A 530 -5.17 -20.80 -16.67
C LYS A 530 -4.62 -21.60 -15.49
N TRP A 531 -3.49 -21.17 -14.94
CA TRP A 531 -2.92 -21.86 -13.78
C TRP A 531 -3.79 -21.70 -12.53
N LEU A 532 -4.39 -20.53 -12.32
CA LEU A 532 -5.31 -20.28 -11.21
C LEU A 532 -6.47 -21.27 -11.22
N ASP A 533 -7.06 -21.53 -12.40
CA ASP A 533 -8.11 -22.54 -12.58
C ASP A 533 -7.60 -23.95 -12.26
N LEU A 534 -6.50 -24.37 -12.90
CA LEU A 534 -5.93 -25.70 -12.75
C LEU A 534 -5.47 -26.00 -11.33
N TRP A 535 -4.90 -25.00 -10.65
CA TRP A 535 -4.44 -25.12 -9.28
C TRP A 535 -5.59 -25.02 -8.27
N GLN A 536 -6.82 -24.77 -8.73
CA GLN A 536 -8.01 -24.60 -7.89
C GLN A 536 -7.82 -23.50 -6.84
N PHE A 537 -7.36 -22.34 -7.28
CA PHE A 537 -6.99 -21.23 -6.40
C PHE A 537 -8.12 -20.84 -5.44
N SER A 538 -9.34 -20.65 -5.96
CA SER A 538 -10.52 -20.28 -5.16
C SER A 538 -10.79 -21.27 -4.03
N SER A 539 -10.76 -22.59 -4.32
CA SER A 539 -10.99 -23.64 -3.31
C SER A 539 -9.91 -23.65 -2.22
N LYS A 540 -8.68 -23.31 -2.56
CA LYS A 540 -7.57 -23.23 -1.59
C LYS A 540 -7.69 -22.00 -0.68
N ILE A 541 -8.06 -20.86 -1.25
CA ILE A 541 -8.37 -19.66 -0.45
C ILE A 541 -9.55 -19.95 0.47
N GLU A 542 -10.60 -20.56 -0.04
CA GLU A 542 -11.77 -20.95 0.74
C GLU A 542 -11.40 -21.87 1.92
N ALA A 543 -10.55 -22.88 1.70
CA ALA A 543 -10.09 -23.77 2.77
C ALA A 543 -9.31 -23.05 3.88
N LEU A 544 -8.52 -22.02 3.55
CA LEU A 544 -7.86 -21.19 4.56
C LEU A 544 -8.87 -20.38 5.37
N LEU A 545 -9.84 -19.74 4.69
CA LEU A 545 -10.90 -18.96 5.33
C LEU A 545 -11.75 -19.83 6.25
N ASP A 546 -12.12 -21.05 5.82
CA ASP A 546 -12.91 -22.01 6.61
C ASP A 546 -12.15 -22.55 7.82
N SER A 547 -10.80 -22.55 7.76
CA SER A 547 -9.93 -22.86 8.89
C SER A 547 -9.76 -21.67 9.87
N GLY A 548 -10.48 -20.56 9.63
CA GLY A 548 -10.53 -19.37 10.47
C GLY A 548 -9.37 -18.40 10.25
N PHE A 549 -8.65 -18.51 9.15
CA PHE A 549 -7.63 -17.53 8.79
C PHE A 549 -8.23 -16.31 8.11
N GLU A 550 -7.75 -15.14 8.45
CA GLU A 550 -7.75 -14.00 7.55
C GLU A 550 -6.58 -14.18 6.58
N VAL A 551 -6.85 -14.13 5.29
CA VAL A 551 -5.82 -14.34 4.26
C VAL A 551 -5.35 -12.98 3.74
N VAL A 552 -4.07 -12.71 3.91
CA VAL A 552 -3.42 -11.50 3.38
C VAL A 552 -2.58 -11.89 2.18
N ILE A 553 -2.97 -11.41 1.01
CA ILE A 553 -2.29 -11.71 -0.26
C ILE A 553 -1.45 -10.51 -0.66
N THR A 554 -0.18 -10.76 -0.98
CA THR A 554 0.74 -9.73 -1.49
C THR A 554 1.77 -10.36 -2.44
N ALA A 555 2.68 -9.53 -2.95
CA ALA A 555 3.87 -9.95 -3.67
C ALA A 555 5.11 -9.36 -3.02
N ASP A 556 6.24 -9.96 -3.25
CA ASP A 556 7.56 -9.42 -2.86
C ASP A 556 8.03 -8.31 -3.83
N HIS A 557 7.70 -8.43 -5.10
CA HIS A 557 7.83 -7.43 -6.16
C HIS A 557 6.85 -7.72 -7.28
N GLY A 558 6.69 -6.77 -8.18
CA GLY A 558 5.97 -6.98 -9.42
C GLY A 558 6.90 -7.34 -10.57
N ASN A 559 6.44 -7.12 -11.79
CA ASN A 559 7.16 -7.42 -13.01
C ASN A 559 6.97 -6.34 -14.08
N GLN A 560 7.93 -6.25 -15.02
CA GLN A 560 7.94 -5.26 -16.08
C GLN A 560 8.34 -5.89 -17.40
N GLU A 561 7.57 -5.62 -18.45
CA GLU A 561 7.98 -5.92 -19.83
C GLU A 561 9.07 -4.93 -20.26
N ALA A 562 10.18 -5.44 -20.75
CA ALA A 562 11.35 -4.64 -21.07
C ALA A 562 12.08 -5.14 -22.31
N ILE A 563 12.84 -4.22 -22.93
CA ILE A 563 13.61 -4.49 -24.15
C ILE A 563 15.11 -4.35 -23.85
N GLY A 564 15.88 -5.33 -24.25
CA GLY A 564 17.33 -5.31 -24.15
C GLY A 564 17.97 -4.16 -24.92
N GLN A 565 18.85 -3.40 -24.23
CA GLN A 565 19.60 -2.32 -24.88
C GLN A 565 21.06 -2.68 -25.13
N SER A 566 21.73 -3.25 -24.18
CA SER A 566 23.08 -3.82 -24.25
C SER A 566 23.49 -4.35 -22.88
N TRP A 567 24.66 -4.98 -22.84
CA TRP A 567 25.31 -5.36 -21.58
C TRP A 567 26.19 -4.19 -21.10
N PRO A 568 26.16 -3.83 -19.81
CA PRO A 568 27.23 -3.03 -19.24
C PRO A 568 28.57 -3.75 -19.45
N ASN A 569 29.62 -3.01 -19.79
CA ASN A 569 30.94 -3.59 -19.99
C ASN A 569 31.45 -4.10 -18.62
N GLU A 570 31.30 -5.40 -18.37
CA GLU A 570 31.53 -6.03 -17.05
C GLU A 570 33.03 -6.25 -16.83
N GLY A 571 33.82 -5.17 -16.70
CA GLY A 571 35.22 -5.25 -16.28
C GLY A 571 35.40 -5.61 -14.79
N VAL A 572 34.31 -5.61 -14.00
CA VAL A 572 34.28 -5.85 -12.56
C VAL A 572 33.44 -7.09 -12.27
N LYS A 573 33.82 -7.82 -11.23
CA LYS A 573 33.12 -9.02 -10.77
C LYS A 573 31.71 -8.67 -10.29
N VAL A 574 30.72 -9.15 -11.03
CA VAL A 574 29.31 -8.99 -10.72
C VAL A 574 28.87 -10.10 -9.76
N GLU A 575 28.27 -9.76 -8.63
CA GLU A 575 27.76 -10.75 -7.67
C GLU A 575 26.45 -11.40 -8.13
N THR A 576 25.55 -10.62 -8.75
CA THR A 576 24.26 -11.11 -9.26
C THR A 576 23.94 -10.49 -10.61
N LYS A 577 23.55 -11.34 -11.57
CA LYS A 577 23.18 -10.96 -12.94
C LYS A 577 21.67 -11.11 -13.16
N GLY A 578 20.88 -10.21 -12.62
CA GLY A 578 19.44 -10.13 -12.93
C GLY A 578 19.19 -9.52 -14.30
N GLN A 579 18.01 -9.70 -14.87
CA GLN A 579 17.68 -9.14 -16.19
C GLN A 579 17.52 -7.62 -16.17
N ARG A 580 17.15 -7.04 -15.01
CA ARG A 580 16.96 -5.61 -14.85
C ARG A 580 17.82 -4.98 -13.74
N VAL A 581 18.73 -5.76 -13.15
CA VAL A 581 19.65 -5.31 -12.11
C VAL A 581 21.00 -5.99 -12.22
N ARG A 582 22.04 -5.27 -11.78
CA ARG A 582 23.40 -5.78 -11.52
C ARG A 582 23.79 -5.39 -10.11
N LEU A 583 24.35 -6.31 -9.34
CA LEU A 583 24.82 -6.06 -8.00
C LEU A 583 26.35 -6.18 -7.93
N TYR A 584 26.98 -5.18 -7.36
CA TYR A 584 28.43 -5.11 -7.19
C TYR A 584 28.78 -4.90 -5.71
N LYS A 585 29.98 -5.34 -5.31
CA LYS A 585 30.57 -5.07 -3.98
C LYS A 585 31.53 -3.89 -3.94
N SER A 586 31.71 -3.22 -5.04
CA SER A 586 32.55 -2.02 -5.15
C SER A 586 31.92 -1.04 -6.13
N THR A 587 32.25 0.23 -5.98
CA THR A 587 31.87 1.25 -6.95
C THR A 587 32.40 0.90 -8.32
N VAL A 588 31.56 0.98 -9.33
CA VAL A 588 31.92 0.73 -10.73
C VAL A 588 31.99 2.07 -11.43
N GLU A 589 33.15 2.40 -12.02
CA GLU A 589 33.25 3.55 -12.93
C GLU A 589 32.53 3.22 -14.23
N TYR A 590 31.42 3.93 -14.48
CA TYR A 590 30.70 3.83 -15.74
C TYR A 590 31.29 4.83 -16.75
N SER A 591 31.47 4.38 -17.97
CA SER A 591 31.59 5.33 -19.09
C SER A 591 30.23 6.04 -19.23
N ASN A 592 30.25 7.36 -19.43
CA ASN A 592 29.08 8.26 -19.49
C ASN A 592 27.99 7.93 -20.53
N ASP A 593 28.02 6.77 -21.15
CA ASP A 593 27.17 6.38 -22.28
C ASP A 593 26.00 5.45 -21.88
N THR A 594 25.64 5.40 -20.59
CA THR A 594 24.61 4.50 -20.06
C THR A 594 23.31 5.23 -19.69
N ALA A 595 22.67 5.86 -20.67
CA ALA A 595 21.41 6.60 -20.50
C ALA A 595 20.24 5.77 -19.94
N GLY A 596 20.34 4.43 -19.92
CA GLY A 596 19.30 3.51 -19.43
C GLY A 596 19.56 2.89 -18.06
N VAL A 597 20.49 3.43 -17.25
CA VAL A 597 20.93 2.80 -16.00
C VAL A 597 20.99 3.82 -14.86
N LEU A 598 20.70 3.38 -13.65
CA LEU A 598 20.76 4.18 -12.42
C LEU A 598 21.50 3.41 -11.33
N GLU A 599 22.49 4.03 -10.69
CA GLU A 599 23.02 3.54 -9.43
C GLU A 599 22.07 3.89 -8.28
N TRP A 600 21.61 2.86 -7.57
CA TRP A 600 20.69 3.06 -6.46
C TRP A 600 21.48 3.25 -5.16
N PRO A 601 21.26 4.35 -4.41
CA PRO A 601 22.08 4.69 -3.25
C PRO A 601 21.79 3.78 -2.06
N ALA A 602 22.49 2.66 -1.97
CA ALA A 602 22.28 1.60 -1.00
C ALA A 602 22.29 2.08 0.46
N LYS A 603 23.33 2.85 0.85
CA LYS A 603 23.47 3.37 2.22
C LYS A 603 22.30 4.25 2.64
N LYS A 604 21.85 5.13 1.73
CA LYS A 604 20.74 6.06 1.98
C LYS A 604 19.41 5.33 2.19
N PHE A 605 19.24 4.17 1.56
CA PHE A 605 17.95 3.48 1.49
C PHE A 605 17.92 2.12 2.18
N GLY A 606 18.71 1.95 3.24
CA GLY A 606 18.59 0.79 4.15
C GLY A 606 19.00 -0.55 3.57
N LEU A 607 19.84 -0.55 2.53
CA LEU A 607 20.51 -1.73 2.00
C LEU A 607 21.88 -1.92 2.70
N PRO A 608 22.51 -3.11 2.59
CA PRO A 608 23.87 -3.30 3.05
C PRO A 608 24.84 -2.26 2.46
N PRO A 609 25.73 -1.67 3.25
CA PRO A 609 26.54 -0.51 2.82
C PRO A 609 27.62 -0.83 1.78
N ASP A 610 27.96 -2.12 1.64
CA ASP A 610 28.90 -2.67 0.66
C ASP A 610 28.23 -3.14 -0.63
N LEU A 611 26.90 -2.91 -0.76
CA LEU A 611 26.13 -3.27 -1.94
C LEU A 611 25.97 -2.05 -2.86
N TYR A 612 26.31 -2.23 -4.13
CA TYR A 612 26.17 -1.20 -5.18
C TYR A 612 25.22 -1.70 -6.28
N PRO A 613 23.90 -1.45 -6.13
CA PRO A 613 22.92 -1.87 -7.11
C PRO A 613 22.91 -0.92 -8.32
N LEU A 614 23.05 -1.49 -9.49
CA LEU A 614 22.85 -0.83 -10.76
C LEU A 614 21.52 -1.31 -11.33
N VAL A 615 20.51 -0.46 -11.34
CA VAL A 615 19.16 -0.79 -11.79
C VAL A 615 18.89 -0.22 -13.18
N SER A 616 18.11 -0.96 -13.95
CA SER A 616 17.69 -0.53 -15.28
C SER A 616 16.54 0.46 -15.17
N ARG A 617 16.63 1.57 -15.92
CA ARG A 617 15.61 2.64 -15.96
C ARG A 617 14.50 2.28 -16.94
N GLY A 618 13.30 2.80 -16.69
CA GLY A 618 12.14 2.64 -17.55
C GLY A 618 11.92 1.18 -17.98
N ARG A 619 11.74 0.97 -19.29
CA ARG A 619 11.50 -0.36 -19.89
C ARG A 619 12.73 -0.98 -20.54
N HIS A 620 13.89 -0.79 -19.93
CA HIS A 620 15.17 -1.33 -20.41
C HIS A 620 15.57 -2.58 -19.63
N ALA A 621 16.37 -3.43 -20.27
CA ALA A 621 16.89 -4.65 -19.64
C ALA A 621 18.36 -4.90 -20.00
N PHE A 622 19.08 -5.57 -19.11
CA PHE A 622 20.46 -6.03 -19.28
C PHE A 622 20.51 -7.37 -20.03
N VAL A 623 19.84 -7.42 -21.17
CA VAL A 623 19.82 -8.56 -22.07
C VAL A 623 20.22 -8.13 -23.48
N GLN A 624 20.41 -9.08 -24.39
CA GLN A 624 20.80 -8.79 -25.77
C GLN A 624 19.90 -7.71 -26.39
N LYS A 625 20.52 -6.78 -27.12
CA LYS A 625 19.82 -5.66 -27.77
C LYS A 625 18.64 -6.15 -28.62
N GLY A 626 17.47 -5.54 -28.37
CA GLY A 626 16.22 -5.89 -29.07
C GLY A 626 15.49 -7.12 -28.52
N LYS A 627 16.08 -7.88 -27.59
CA LYS A 627 15.39 -9.00 -26.95
C LYS A 627 14.32 -8.46 -26.00
N GLN A 628 13.08 -8.90 -26.19
CA GLN A 628 11.96 -8.61 -25.31
C GLN A 628 11.91 -9.62 -24.18
N ILE A 629 11.67 -9.16 -22.97
CA ILE A 629 11.53 -9.97 -21.75
C ILE A 629 10.42 -9.44 -20.87
N VAL A 630 9.92 -10.28 -19.98
CA VAL A 630 9.25 -9.86 -18.74
C VAL A 630 10.20 -10.17 -17.60
N GLY A 631 10.46 -9.20 -16.74
CA GLY A 631 11.44 -9.38 -15.66
C GLY A 631 11.26 -8.38 -14.53
N HIS A 632 12.15 -8.45 -13.55
CA HIS A 632 12.17 -7.64 -12.35
C HIS A 632 13.60 -7.24 -11.96
N GLY A 633 13.76 -6.42 -10.94
CA GLY A 633 15.04 -5.93 -10.44
C GLY A 633 15.20 -4.42 -10.60
N GLY A 634 14.33 -3.76 -11.37
CA GLY A 634 14.36 -2.33 -11.65
C GLY A 634 13.56 -1.49 -10.64
N ILE A 635 13.18 -0.30 -11.12
CA ILE A 635 12.51 0.74 -10.33
C ILE A 635 11.21 1.23 -10.97
N SER A 636 10.64 0.50 -11.93
CA SER A 636 9.38 0.88 -12.54
C SER A 636 8.22 0.79 -11.55
N LEU A 637 7.15 1.54 -11.80
CA LEU A 637 5.94 1.50 -10.98
C LEU A 637 5.42 0.06 -10.81
N HIS A 638 5.42 -0.72 -11.91
CA HIS A 638 4.92 -2.09 -11.94
C HIS A 638 5.76 -3.10 -11.14
N GLU A 639 7.05 -2.79 -10.90
CA GLU A 639 7.95 -3.63 -10.10
C GLU A 639 7.88 -3.28 -8.62
N VAL A 640 7.74 -1.98 -8.29
CA VAL A 640 7.88 -1.47 -6.92
C VAL A 640 6.54 -1.43 -6.18
N VAL A 641 5.44 -1.07 -6.84
CA VAL A 641 4.12 -1.01 -6.21
C VAL A 641 3.37 -2.31 -6.47
N VAL A 642 3.09 -3.05 -5.40
CA VAL A 642 2.47 -4.36 -5.46
C VAL A 642 1.16 -4.41 -4.68
N PRO A 643 0.24 -5.32 -5.03
CA PRO A 643 -1.02 -5.46 -4.31
C PRO A 643 -0.80 -5.93 -2.87
N LEU A 644 -1.67 -5.44 -1.98
CA LEU A 644 -1.87 -5.94 -0.62
C LEU A 644 -3.38 -6.12 -0.42
N ALA A 645 -3.85 -7.35 -0.39
CA ALA A 645 -5.26 -7.64 -0.28
C ALA A 645 -5.56 -8.42 1.00
N ILE A 646 -6.61 -8.02 1.69
CA ILE A 646 -7.13 -8.69 2.88
C ILE A 646 -8.41 -9.41 2.48
N VAL A 647 -8.42 -10.73 2.65
CA VAL A 647 -9.53 -11.60 2.29
C VAL A 647 -10.10 -12.21 3.57
N THR A 648 -11.38 -11.97 3.82
CA THR A 648 -12.07 -12.43 5.04
C THR A 648 -13.43 -13.04 4.69
N ARG A 649 -13.91 -13.94 5.55
CA ARG A 649 -15.31 -14.36 5.52
C ARG A 649 -16.21 -13.24 6.01
N GLU A 650 -17.31 -12.99 5.34
CA GLU A 650 -18.39 -12.15 5.86
C GLU A 650 -18.93 -12.79 7.14
N GLN A 651 -18.93 -12.06 8.23
CA GLN A 651 -19.59 -12.53 9.45
C GLN A 651 -21.10 -12.49 9.22
N HIS A 652 -21.73 -13.65 9.14
CA HIS A 652 -23.18 -13.71 9.34
C HIS A 652 -23.46 -13.13 10.73
N VAL A 653 -24.10 -11.97 10.78
CA VAL A 653 -24.81 -11.54 12.00
C VAL A 653 -25.82 -12.65 12.27
N LYS A 654 -25.52 -13.50 13.27
CA LYS A 654 -26.53 -14.42 13.80
C LYS A 654 -27.67 -13.53 14.21
N GLU A 655 -28.80 -13.62 13.49
CA GLU A 655 -30.08 -13.22 14.04
C GLU A 655 -30.22 -13.98 15.37
N SER A 656 -29.89 -13.30 16.47
CA SER A 656 -30.27 -13.76 17.80
C SER A 656 -31.78 -13.75 17.81
N GLN A 657 -32.35 -14.94 17.76
CA GLN A 657 -33.73 -15.18 18.11
C GLN A 657 -34.08 -14.42 19.40
N LEU A 658 -34.99 -13.50 19.29
CA LEU A 658 -35.89 -13.08 20.34
C LEU A 658 -37.30 -13.12 19.80
#